data_ff84e8dd97a796dbcdccace6096ea473
#
_entry.id   ff84e8dd97a796dbcdccace6096ea473
#
_cell.length_a   1.000
_cell.length_b   1.000
_cell.length_c   1.000
_cell.angle_alpha   90.00
_cell.angle_beta   90.00
_cell.angle_gamma   90.00
#
_symmetry.space_group_name_H-M   'P 1'
#
loop_
_entity.id
_entity.type
_entity.pdbx_description
1 polymer ?
#
loop_
_entity_poly.entity_id
_entity_poly.type
_entity_poly.pdbx_seq_one_letter_code
_entity_poly.pdbx_strand_id
1 'polypeptide(L)'
;MDVQKEIDELRRKIRHHSRLYYVYDKPEISDYEFDMLMQRLKTLEALHPELITPDSPTQRIGDVTLPQFEQVRHQVPLESLTDVFSYEELFAFGKRMDEMIAEPHDYDVEPKIDGLSMSLEYENGVFVRGATRGDGQIGENVTENLRTVRSLPLHIDNAPEKLIVRGEVYMSKVVFEQLNAEREINGEPLLANPRNAAAGSMRQLDPKVAASRKLDIICFNMQYSSGPAYKNHTETLDAMREMGFPVVSYTHFDNIQDCVKQIEWLGENRDTLPYDMDGAVIKINSLSQREALGSTAKAPRWAVAFKYPPEKKESRVLDVVVQVGRTGVLTPKVIVEPIRLAGTMVSAATLHNQDNIDRLDLRIGDTVVLQKAGEIIPEVLEVNKNKRAEGSVPFKMPDTCPECGASVVRDEDGAALRCTNPECPAQLLRTVAHFASREAMDIDGLGISVCESLINNGLIKTAAELYYLKAEQLVELDRMGEKSAANLVTAINKSKEAGLARLVCAFGIRQVGQKAAKVLAAHFADLDELMDAKAEELTLIPDIGEITAGFITEWFAKPQSQHQIRLLREAGVDFNSKEERKDNRFAGLTFVLTGTLSKYTRDEASAIIESYGGKSSGSVSKKTSYVLAGENAGSKLTKAEALGISIISEDDFAAMIR
;
A
#
# COMPACT_ATOMS: atom_id res chain seq x y z
N MET A 1 -10.03 32.49 -40.50
CA MET A 1 -9.13 32.35 -39.36
C MET A 1 -8.45 31.00 -39.49
N ASP A 2 -7.19 30.88 -39.23
CA ASP A 2 -6.49 29.60 -39.27
C ASP A 2 -7.08 28.69 -38.17
N VAL A 3 -7.65 27.55 -38.55
CA VAL A 3 -8.36 26.64 -37.61
C VAL A 3 -7.45 26.23 -36.47
N GLN A 4 -6.18 25.98 -36.77
CA GLN A 4 -5.17 25.67 -35.75
C GLN A 4 -5.08 26.80 -34.69
N LYS A 5 -5.02 28.05 -35.13
CA LYS A 5 -4.96 29.21 -34.20
C LYS A 5 -6.23 29.35 -33.34
N GLU A 6 -7.39 29.04 -33.90
CA GLU A 6 -8.65 29.07 -33.15
C GLU A 6 -8.67 27.96 -32.07
N ILE A 7 -8.23 26.75 -32.42
CA ILE A 7 -8.12 25.63 -31.48
C ILE A 7 -7.16 25.99 -30.33
N ASP A 8 -5.98 26.52 -30.65
CA ASP A 8 -4.95 26.87 -29.65
C ASP A 8 -5.44 28.00 -28.72
N GLU A 9 -6.15 28.98 -29.26
CA GLU A 9 -6.77 30.04 -28.45
C GLU A 9 -7.87 29.50 -27.51
N LEU A 10 -8.73 28.60 -28.01
CA LEU A 10 -9.77 27.94 -27.20
C LEU A 10 -9.15 27.11 -26.07
N ARG A 11 -8.14 26.31 -26.37
CA ARG A 11 -7.43 25.51 -25.36
C ARG A 11 -6.84 26.42 -24.26
N ARG A 12 -6.19 27.52 -24.66
CA ARG A 12 -5.63 28.49 -23.70
C ARG A 12 -6.71 29.11 -22.82
N LYS A 13 -7.85 29.56 -23.38
CA LYS A 13 -8.98 30.13 -22.64
C LYS A 13 -9.58 29.10 -21.68
N ILE A 14 -9.83 27.90 -22.13
CA ILE A 14 -10.41 26.84 -21.30
C ILE A 14 -9.45 26.48 -20.14
N ARG A 15 -8.14 26.37 -20.38
CA ARG A 15 -7.15 26.14 -19.31
C ARG A 15 -7.14 27.27 -18.28
N HIS A 16 -7.17 28.52 -18.73
CA HIS A 16 -7.21 29.69 -17.86
C HIS A 16 -8.45 29.66 -16.94
N HIS A 17 -9.65 29.51 -17.52
CA HIS A 17 -10.88 29.49 -16.73
C HIS A 17 -11.02 28.23 -15.87
N SER A 18 -10.53 27.06 -16.31
CA SER A 18 -10.42 25.87 -15.48
C SER A 18 -9.55 26.10 -14.24
N ARG A 19 -8.39 26.77 -14.40
CA ARG A 19 -7.48 27.10 -13.29
C ARG A 19 -8.15 28.06 -12.30
N LEU A 20 -8.84 29.08 -12.79
CA LEU A 20 -9.57 30.03 -11.94
C LEU A 20 -10.70 29.33 -11.16
N TYR A 21 -11.44 28.44 -11.80
CA TYR A 21 -12.56 27.73 -11.19
C TYR A 21 -12.08 26.63 -10.21
N TYR A 22 -11.25 25.67 -10.68
CA TYR A 22 -10.92 24.46 -9.90
C TYR A 22 -9.75 24.62 -8.93
N VAL A 23 -8.86 25.61 -9.13
CA VAL A 23 -7.67 25.80 -8.29
C VAL A 23 -7.81 27.02 -7.38
N TYR A 24 -8.36 28.12 -7.90
CA TYR A 24 -8.43 29.39 -7.14
C TYR A 24 -9.81 29.72 -6.59
N ASP A 25 -10.84 28.95 -6.94
CA ASP A 25 -12.25 29.22 -6.57
C ASP A 25 -12.68 30.68 -6.87
N LYS A 26 -12.25 31.18 -8.03
CA LYS A 26 -12.49 32.58 -8.51
C LYS A 26 -12.92 32.55 -9.98
N PRO A 27 -14.11 32.02 -10.31
CA PRO A 27 -14.58 31.99 -11.68
C PRO A 27 -14.80 33.41 -12.24
N GLU A 28 -14.31 33.66 -13.46
CA GLU A 28 -14.48 34.91 -14.20
C GLU A 28 -15.62 34.83 -15.23
N ILE A 29 -16.03 33.62 -15.61
CA ILE A 29 -17.12 33.36 -16.55
C ILE A 29 -18.13 32.40 -15.91
N SER A 30 -19.36 32.40 -16.42
CA SER A 30 -20.41 31.46 -16.02
C SER A 30 -20.15 30.05 -16.51
N ASP A 31 -20.74 29.04 -15.85
CA ASP A 31 -20.67 27.64 -16.29
C ASP A 31 -21.15 27.47 -17.76
N TYR A 32 -22.19 28.21 -18.14
CA TYR A 32 -22.71 28.22 -19.51
C TYR A 32 -21.67 28.72 -20.52
N GLU A 33 -20.98 29.82 -20.21
CA GLU A 33 -19.92 30.34 -21.10
C GLU A 33 -18.75 29.38 -21.21
N PHE A 34 -18.36 28.73 -20.10
CA PHE A 34 -17.33 27.70 -20.10
C PHE A 34 -17.74 26.49 -20.96
N ASP A 35 -18.98 26.01 -20.83
CA ASP A 35 -19.51 24.91 -21.61
C ASP A 35 -19.55 25.23 -23.11
N MET A 36 -19.86 26.47 -23.48
CA MET A 36 -19.83 26.92 -24.88
C MET A 36 -18.40 26.89 -25.45
N LEU A 37 -17.38 27.29 -24.69
CA LEU A 37 -15.97 27.16 -25.10
C LEU A 37 -15.59 25.70 -25.32
N MET A 38 -15.95 24.81 -24.40
CA MET A 38 -15.72 23.37 -24.51
C MET A 38 -16.44 22.75 -25.71
N GLN A 39 -17.70 23.12 -25.93
CA GLN A 39 -18.48 22.65 -27.07
C GLN A 39 -17.86 23.08 -28.42
N ARG A 40 -17.41 24.34 -28.50
CA ARG A 40 -16.74 24.87 -29.69
C ARG A 40 -15.43 24.10 -29.97
N LEU A 41 -14.62 23.88 -28.95
CA LEU A 41 -13.38 23.10 -29.08
C LEU A 41 -13.66 21.66 -29.55
N LYS A 42 -14.63 20.95 -28.92
CA LYS A 42 -15.05 19.61 -29.34
C LYS A 42 -15.47 19.55 -30.80
N THR A 43 -16.24 20.55 -31.26
CA THR A 43 -16.71 20.62 -32.64
C THR A 43 -15.54 20.78 -33.62
N LEU A 44 -14.59 21.66 -33.32
CA LEU A 44 -13.42 21.88 -34.18
C LEU A 44 -12.50 20.65 -34.20
N GLU A 45 -12.23 20.02 -33.06
CA GLU A 45 -11.42 18.82 -32.98
C GLU A 45 -12.09 17.60 -33.65
N ALA A 46 -13.43 17.52 -33.65
CA ALA A 46 -14.15 16.49 -34.41
C ALA A 46 -14.05 16.67 -35.91
N LEU A 47 -14.00 17.94 -36.40
CA LEU A 47 -13.80 18.25 -37.81
C LEU A 47 -12.33 18.14 -38.25
N HIS A 48 -11.39 18.24 -37.34
CA HIS A 48 -9.94 18.21 -37.54
C HIS A 48 -9.24 17.26 -36.56
N PRO A 49 -9.45 15.93 -36.67
CA PRO A 49 -8.89 14.96 -35.73
C PRO A 49 -7.35 14.98 -35.68
N GLU A 50 -6.69 15.39 -36.75
CA GLU A 50 -5.25 15.53 -36.87
C GLU A 50 -4.67 16.63 -35.97
N LEU A 51 -5.52 17.55 -35.48
CA LEU A 51 -5.14 18.65 -34.58
C LEU A 51 -5.38 18.32 -33.10
N ILE A 52 -5.92 17.13 -32.78
CA ILE A 52 -6.10 16.70 -31.39
C ILE A 52 -4.74 16.42 -30.77
N THR A 53 -4.49 17.02 -29.58
CA THR A 53 -3.28 16.75 -28.80
C THR A 53 -3.62 16.02 -27.50
N PRO A 54 -2.73 15.21 -26.94
CA PRO A 54 -2.98 14.46 -25.70
C PRO A 54 -3.31 15.34 -24.47
N ASP A 55 -2.87 16.61 -24.50
CA ASP A 55 -3.09 17.60 -23.44
C ASP A 55 -4.34 18.48 -23.69
N SER A 56 -5.11 18.20 -24.73
CA SER A 56 -6.36 18.94 -24.97
C SER A 56 -7.34 18.75 -23.81
N PRO A 57 -8.03 19.82 -23.38
CA PRO A 57 -9.09 19.72 -22.38
C PRO A 57 -10.20 18.71 -22.72
N THR A 58 -10.39 18.41 -24.01
CA THR A 58 -11.36 17.41 -24.49
C THR A 58 -10.93 15.98 -24.27
N GLN A 59 -9.63 15.73 -24.07
CA GLN A 59 -9.02 14.40 -23.89
C GLN A 59 -8.86 13.98 -22.41
N ARG A 60 -9.51 14.67 -21.48
CA ARG A 60 -9.41 14.37 -20.04
C ARG A 60 -10.01 13.01 -19.65
N ILE A 61 -11.00 12.53 -20.36
CA ILE A 61 -11.68 11.27 -20.05
C ILE A 61 -11.48 10.32 -21.22
N GLY A 62 -10.68 9.27 -21.03
CA GLY A 62 -10.47 8.21 -22.00
C GLY A 62 -11.73 7.36 -22.20
N ASP A 63 -11.92 6.86 -23.43
CA ASP A 63 -13.07 6.00 -23.79
C ASP A 63 -12.77 4.50 -23.65
N VAL A 64 -11.52 4.13 -23.34
CA VAL A 64 -11.06 2.73 -23.30
C VAL A 64 -10.91 2.27 -21.85
N THR A 65 -11.59 1.16 -21.52
CA THR A 65 -11.36 0.46 -20.25
C THR A 65 -10.05 -0.31 -20.31
N LEU A 66 -9.19 -0.10 -19.32
CA LEU A 66 -7.89 -0.76 -19.24
C LEU A 66 -8.05 -2.22 -18.79
N PRO A 67 -7.27 -3.18 -19.33
CA PRO A 67 -7.32 -4.56 -18.88
C PRO A 67 -6.68 -4.75 -17.50
N GLN A 68 -5.64 -3.98 -17.18
CA GLN A 68 -4.93 -3.93 -15.91
C GLN A 68 -4.06 -2.68 -15.85
N PHE A 69 -3.56 -2.34 -14.64
CA PHE A 69 -2.59 -1.27 -14.48
C PHE A 69 -1.16 -1.77 -14.71
N GLU A 70 -0.41 -1.05 -15.54
CA GLU A 70 1.01 -1.27 -15.74
C GLU A 70 1.79 -0.87 -14.48
N GLN A 71 2.82 -1.63 -14.13
CA GLN A 71 3.76 -1.23 -13.07
C GLN A 71 4.77 -0.22 -13.60
N VAL A 72 5.01 0.82 -12.81
CA VAL A 72 5.94 1.91 -13.11
C VAL A 72 6.98 2.02 -12.01
N ARG A 73 8.25 1.98 -12.36
CA ARG A 73 9.34 2.30 -11.45
C ARG A 73 9.50 3.82 -11.35
N HIS A 74 9.47 4.35 -10.13
CA HIS A 74 9.67 5.76 -9.87
C HIS A 74 11.12 6.18 -10.15
N GLN A 75 11.30 7.32 -10.81
CA GLN A 75 12.64 7.90 -11.03
C GLN A 75 13.21 8.50 -9.74
N VAL A 76 12.34 9.08 -8.92
CA VAL A 76 12.66 9.53 -7.57
C VAL A 76 11.80 8.74 -6.61
N PRO A 77 12.38 8.02 -5.62
CA PRO A 77 11.62 7.24 -4.66
C PRO A 77 10.57 8.06 -3.90
N LEU A 78 9.40 7.47 -3.66
CA LEU A 78 8.32 8.09 -2.90
C LEU A 78 8.37 7.61 -1.44
N GLU A 79 9.28 8.19 -0.68
CA GLU A 79 9.52 7.82 0.72
C GLU A 79 8.30 8.07 1.61
N SER A 80 8.18 7.25 2.66
CA SER A 80 7.24 7.48 3.76
C SER A 80 7.81 8.52 4.73
N LEU A 81 7.02 8.97 5.71
CA LEU A 81 7.50 9.82 6.78
C LEU A 81 7.63 9.02 8.08
N THR A 82 8.48 9.46 8.98
CA THR A 82 8.52 8.97 10.35
C THR A 82 7.41 9.65 11.13
N ASP A 83 6.54 8.86 11.77
CA ASP A 83 5.47 9.39 12.62
C ASP A 83 6.02 9.73 14.00
N VAL A 84 5.51 10.84 14.58
CA VAL A 84 5.71 11.27 15.97
C VAL A 84 4.34 11.57 16.59
N PHE A 85 4.14 11.16 17.84
CA PHE A 85 2.83 11.17 18.50
C PHE A 85 2.77 12.10 19.72
N SER A 86 3.86 12.75 20.04
CA SER A 86 3.94 13.69 21.17
C SER A 86 4.86 14.86 20.87
N TYR A 87 4.71 15.96 21.64
CA TYR A 87 5.60 17.10 21.51
C TYR A 87 7.03 16.77 21.95
N GLU A 88 7.22 15.85 22.90
CA GLU A 88 8.53 15.37 23.31
C GLU A 88 9.26 14.70 22.14
N GLU A 89 8.57 13.87 21.35
CA GLU A 89 9.13 13.24 20.16
C GLU A 89 9.42 14.27 19.07
N LEU A 90 8.54 15.27 18.90
CA LEU A 90 8.76 16.38 17.98
C LEU A 90 10.01 17.20 18.38
N PHE A 91 10.16 17.53 19.67
CA PHE A 91 11.34 18.25 20.14
C PHE A 91 12.61 17.39 20.06
N ALA A 92 12.50 16.08 20.25
CA ALA A 92 13.61 15.17 19.98
C ALA A 92 14.03 15.15 18.50
N PHE A 93 13.08 15.32 17.58
CA PHE A 93 13.39 15.54 16.17
C PHE A 93 14.14 16.85 15.96
N GLY A 94 13.65 17.98 16.51
CA GLY A 94 14.34 19.28 16.46
C GLY A 94 15.77 19.20 16.98
N LYS A 95 15.97 18.58 18.17
CA LYS A 95 17.30 18.39 18.75
C LYS A 95 18.23 17.57 17.84
N ARG A 96 17.73 16.54 17.16
CA ARG A 96 18.54 15.81 16.18
C ARG A 96 18.94 16.70 14.99
N MET A 97 18.07 17.62 14.56
CA MET A 97 18.42 18.59 13.50
C MET A 97 19.51 19.53 13.98
N ASP A 98 19.40 20.09 15.20
CA ASP A 98 20.44 20.91 15.83
C ASP A 98 21.80 20.20 15.92
N GLU A 99 21.81 18.89 16.19
CA GLU A 99 23.02 18.07 16.26
C GLU A 99 23.64 17.75 14.88
N MET A 100 22.81 17.67 13.83
CA MET A 100 23.23 17.27 12.48
C MET A 100 23.51 18.45 11.56
N ILE A 101 22.91 19.61 11.81
CA ILE A 101 23.04 20.82 10.99
C ILE A 101 23.75 21.88 11.86
N ALA A 102 24.96 22.28 11.44
CA ALA A 102 25.72 23.30 12.16
C ALA A 102 25.24 24.73 11.88
N GLU A 103 24.53 24.93 10.80
CA GLU A 103 24.02 26.23 10.35
C GLU A 103 22.59 26.49 10.87
N PRO A 104 22.15 27.76 10.96
CA PRO A 104 20.75 28.04 11.27
C PRO A 104 19.81 27.33 10.29
N HIS A 105 18.74 26.77 10.80
CA HIS A 105 17.74 26.07 10.02
C HIS A 105 16.33 26.42 10.50
N ASP A 106 15.40 26.31 9.58
CA ASP A 106 14.01 26.71 9.70
C ASP A 106 13.08 25.58 9.26
N TYR A 107 11.80 25.70 9.61
CA TYR A 107 10.81 24.64 9.46
C TYR A 107 9.56 25.15 8.75
N ASP A 108 9.00 24.30 7.90
CA ASP A 108 7.67 24.48 7.34
C ASP A 108 6.70 23.45 7.92
N VAL A 109 5.52 23.92 8.32
CA VAL A 109 4.44 23.05 8.84
C VAL A 109 3.31 23.05 7.82
N GLU A 110 2.96 21.86 7.36
CA GLU A 110 1.91 21.60 6.37
C GLU A 110 0.83 20.67 6.96
N PRO A 111 -0.46 20.78 6.55
CA PRO A 111 -1.46 19.77 6.87
C PRO A 111 -1.10 18.44 6.21
N LYS A 112 -1.19 17.35 6.95
CA LYS A 112 -1.04 15.99 6.45
C LYS A 112 -2.36 15.50 5.89
N ILE A 113 -2.54 15.67 4.58
CA ILE A 113 -3.78 15.29 3.87
C ILE A 113 -3.92 13.78 3.88
N ASP A 114 -5.13 13.29 4.16
CA ASP A 114 -5.44 11.86 4.18
C ASP A 114 -6.05 11.43 2.84
N GLY A 115 -5.20 10.94 1.95
CA GLY A 115 -5.56 10.57 0.59
C GLY A 115 -4.70 9.44 0.02
N LEU A 116 -4.39 9.52 -1.26
CA LEU A 116 -3.53 8.60 -1.99
C LEU A 116 -2.38 9.33 -2.67
N SER A 117 -1.15 9.02 -2.27
CA SER A 117 0.05 9.70 -2.77
C SER A 117 0.37 9.29 -4.21
N MET A 118 0.63 10.30 -5.05
CA MET A 118 0.88 10.17 -6.48
C MET A 118 2.17 10.85 -6.89
N SER A 119 2.89 10.24 -7.83
CA SER A 119 3.92 10.87 -8.64
C SER A 119 3.29 11.38 -9.94
N LEU A 120 3.61 12.60 -10.32
CA LEU A 120 3.11 13.30 -11.51
C LEU A 120 4.31 13.71 -12.35
N GLU A 121 4.42 13.17 -13.55
CA GLU A 121 5.53 13.45 -14.44
C GLU A 121 5.09 14.30 -15.63
N TYR A 122 5.86 15.34 -15.90
CA TYR A 122 5.66 16.27 -17.01
C TYR A 122 6.92 16.32 -17.87
N GLU A 123 6.73 16.34 -19.19
CA GLU A 123 7.78 16.56 -20.18
C GLU A 123 7.38 17.73 -21.08
N ASN A 124 8.24 18.73 -21.20
CA ASN A 124 7.97 19.94 -21.96
C ASN A 124 6.60 20.59 -21.64
N GLY A 125 6.23 20.57 -20.37
CA GLY A 125 4.97 21.11 -19.86
C GLY A 125 3.75 20.21 -20.04
N VAL A 126 3.85 19.07 -20.70
CA VAL A 126 2.73 18.14 -20.90
C VAL A 126 2.74 17.06 -19.82
N PHE A 127 1.59 16.79 -19.22
CA PHE A 127 1.41 15.66 -18.30
C PHE A 127 1.51 14.34 -19.06
N VAL A 128 2.57 13.58 -18.82
CA VAL A 128 2.86 12.35 -19.55
C VAL A 128 2.57 11.10 -18.74
N ARG A 129 2.75 11.15 -17.40
CA ARG A 129 2.55 9.97 -16.55
C ARG A 129 2.18 10.32 -15.12
N GLY A 130 1.27 9.53 -14.56
CA GLY A 130 0.96 9.54 -13.16
C GLY A 130 0.94 8.14 -12.58
N ALA A 131 1.56 7.96 -11.40
CA ALA A 131 1.67 6.65 -10.76
C ALA A 131 1.38 6.73 -9.26
N THR A 132 0.76 5.66 -8.72
CA THR A 132 0.58 5.50 -7.27
C THR A 132 1.92 5.29 -6.58
N ARG A 133 2.01 5.60 -5.29
CA ARG A 133 3.25 5.38 -4.52
C ARG A 133 3.72 3.92 -4.56
N GLY A 134 2.79 2.95 -4.51
CA GLY A 134 3.15 1.54 -4.36
C GLY A 134 3.98 1.29 -3.09
N ASP A 135 5.10 0.58 -3.25
CA ASP A 135 6.07 0.33 -2.19
C ASP A 135 7.12 1.47 -2.01
N GLY A 136 6.97 2.54 -2.80
CA GLY A 136 7.88 3.69 -2.85
C GLY A 136 8.89 3.62 -4.00
N GLN A 137 9.15 2.45 -4.57
CA GLN A 137 10.01 2.22 -5.74
C GLN A 137 9.20 1.92 -6.99
N ILE A 138 8.16 1.12 -6.84
CA ILE A 138 7.28 0.67 -7.93
C ILE A 138 5.83 0.99 -7.57
N GLY A 139 5.14 1.70 -8.45
CA GLY A 139 3.72 2.02 -8.35
C GLY A 139 2.91 1.52 -9.54
N GLU A 140 1.60 1.77 -9.52
CA GLU A 140 0.68 1.45 -10.62
C GLU A 140 0.49 2.69 -11.49
N ASN A 141 0.57 2.54 -12.81
CA ASN A 141 0.29 3.60 -13.79
C ASN A 141 -1.21 3.93 -13.80
N VAL A 142 -1.57 5.08 -13.27
CA VAL A 142 -2.96 5.56 -13.18
C VAL A 142 -3.18 6.87 -13.97
N THR A 143 -2.37 7.07 -15.01
CA THR A 143 -2.35 8.29 -15.82
C THR A 143 -3.73 8.67 -16.32
N GLU A 144 -4.49 7.73 -16.89
CA GLU A 144 -5.81 7.99 -17.45
C GLU A 144 -6.82 8.41 -16.37
N ASN A 145 -6.72 7.82 -15.17
CA ASN A 145 -7.58 8.22 -14.05
C ASN A 145 -7.18 9.60 -13.51
N LEU A 146 -5.88 9.91 -13.42
CA LEU A 146 -5.40 11.22 -13.00
C LEU A 146 -5.79 12.34 -13.99
N ARG A 147 -5.88 12.05 -15.29
CA ARG A 147 -6.39 13.01 -16.28
C ARG A 147 -7.81 13.49 -15.97
N THR A 148 -8.61 12.68 -15.28
CA THR A 148 -9.99 13.03 -14.88
C THR A 148 -10.04 14.01 -13.71
N VAL A 149 -8.97 14.17 -12.94
CA VAL A 149 -8.87 15.14 -11.83
C VAL A 149 -8.76 16.54 -12.41
N ARG A 150 -9.81 17.34 -12.21
CA ARG A 150 -9.97 18.62 -12.93
C ARG A 150 -8.99 19.70 -12.47
N SER A 151 -8.60 19.70 -11.21
CA SER A 151 -7.59 20.61 -10.65
C SER A 151 -6.15 20.30 -11.10
N LEU A 152 -5.89 19.10 -11.64
CA LEU A 152 -4.59 18.75 -12.18
C LEU A 152 -4.36 19.44 -13.55
N PRO A 153 -3.29 20.27 -13.73
CA PRO A 153 -2.95 20.82 -15.03
C PRO A 153 -2.45 19.72 -15.95
N LEU A 154 -3.05 19.54 -17.13
CA LEU A 154 -2.53 18.63 -18.16
C LEU A 154 -1.44 19.29 -19.01
N HIS A 155 -1.35 20.60 -18.96
CA HIS A 155 -0.34 21.41 -19.62
C HIS A 155 0.08 22.57 -18.74
N ILE A 156 1.38 22.85 -18.72
CA ILE A 156 2.02 23.94 -17.96
C ILE A 156 2.78 24.81 -18.96
N ASP A 157 2.42 26.08 -19.03
CA ASP A 157 3.14 27.05 -19.86
C ASP A 157 4.50 27.38 -19.23
N ASN A 158 5.55 27.52 -20.06
CA ASN A 158 6.91 27.84 -19.63
C ASN A 158 7.49 26.84 -18.60
N ALA A 159 7.05 25.58 -18.64
CA ALA A 159 7.54 24.53 -17.77
C ALA A 159 9.01 24.18 -18.07
N PRO A 160 9.76 23.61 -17.10
CA PRO A 160 11.04 22.97 -17.38
C PRO A 160 10.83 21.77 -18.33
N GLU A 161 11.90 21.38 -19.04
CA GLU A 161 11.88 20.22 -19.94
C GLU A 161 11.37 18.96 -19.23
N LYS A 162 11.79 18.77 -17.97
CA LYS A 162 11.32 17.68 -17.13
C LYS A 162 10.96 18.17 -15.74
N LEU A 163 9.78 17.75 -15.26
CA LEU A 163 9.27 18.07 -13.94
C LEU A 163 8.60 16.84 -13.33
N ILE A 164 8.92 16.51 -12.08
CA ILE A 164 8.26 15.47 -11.29
C ILE A 164 7.73 16.12 -10.02
N VAL A 165 6.40 16.04 -9.83
CA VAL A 165 5.70 16.59 -8.67
C VAL A 165 5.06 15.47 -7.87
N ARG A 166 5.06 15.59 -6.56
CA ARG A 166 4.32 14.69 -5.67
C ARG A 166 3.09 15.39 -5.12
N GLY A 167 1.95 14.74 -5.20
CA GLY A 167 0.68 15.21 -4.66
C GLY A 167 -0.10 14.11 -3.95
N GLU A 168 -1.13 14.54 -3.22
CA GLU A 168 -2.09 13.65 -2.58
C GLU A 168 -3.44 13.81 -3.25
N VAL A 169 -3.93 12.72 -3.87
CA VAL A 169 -5.30 12.68 -4.42
C VAL A 169 -6.26 12.36 -3.28
N TYR A 170 -7.31 13.14 -3.16
CA TYR A 170 -8.30 13.01 -2.11
C TYR A 170 -9.73 13.16 -2.63
N MET A 171 -10.68 12.74 -1.84
CA MET A 171 -12.10 13.03 -2.03
C MET A 171 -12.51 14.08 -0.99
N SER A 172 -13.08 15.20 -1.42
CA SER A 172 -13.54 16.21 -0.48
C SER A 172 -14.70 15.69 0.37
N LYS A 173 -14.85 16.23 1.61
CA LYS A 173 -15.93 15.88 2.54
C LYS A 173 -17.30 16.03 1.89
N VAL A 174 -17.50 17.13 1.16
CA VAL A 174 -18.76 17.42 0.46
C VAL A 174 -19.07 16.37 -0.62
N VAL A 175 -18.08 16.03 -1.44
CA VAL A 175 -18.25 15.01 -2.50
C VAL A 175 -18.52 13.64 -1.88
N PHE A 176 -17.83 13.29 -0.80
CA PHE A 176 -18.03 12.02 -0.09
C PHE A 176 -19.45 11.89 0.47
N GLU A 177 -19.98 12.94 1.08
CA GLU A 177 -21.36 12.98 1.59
C GLU A 177 -22.38 12.90 0.47
N GLN A 178 -22.19 13.62 -0.63
CA GLN A 178 -23.06 13.56 -1.81
C GLN A 178 -23.11 12.15 -2.42
N LEU A 179 -21.94 11.52 -2.63
CA LEU A 179 -21.88 10.18 -3.18
C LEU A 179 -22.52 9.13 -2.27
N ASN A 180 -22.35 9.26 -0.95
CA ASN A 180 -23.00 8.35 -0.02
C ASN A 180 -24.52 8.53 0.03
N ALA A 181 -25.03 9.77 -0.07
CA ALA A 181 -26.46 10.02 -0.18
C ALA A 181 -27.06 9.42 -1.46
N GLU A 182 -26.38 9.55 -2.61
CA GLU A 182 -26.79 8.91 -3.87
C GLU A 182 -26.79 7.36 -3.76
N ARG A 183 -25.75 6.78 -3.15
CA ARG A 183 -25.65 5.32 -2.95
C ARG A 183 -26.73 4.80 -2.03
N GLU A 184 -27.07 5.51 -0.97
CA GLU A 184 -28.16 5.16 -0.05
C GLU A 184 -29.51 5.13 -0.78
N ILE A 185 -29.80 6.13 -1.61
CA ILE A 185 -31.02 6.19 -2.44
C ILE A 185 -31.07 4.99 -3.40
N ASN A 186 -29.92 4.59 -3.97
CA ASN A 186 -29.83 3.48 -4.91
C ASN A 186 -29.74 2.10 -4.22
N GLY A 187 -29.70 2.03 -2.89
CA GLY A 187 -29.55 0.78 -2.14
C GLY A 187 -28.16 0.13 -2.29
N GLU A 188 -27.13 0.93 -2.63
CA GLU A 188 -25.76 0.49 -2.77
C GLU A 188 -25.00 0.55 -1.44
N PRO A 189 -23.95 -0.29 -1.22
CA PRO A 189 -23.09 -0.18 -0.04
C PRO A 189 -22.44 1.19 0.06
N LEU A 190 -22.46 1.82 1.23
CA LEU A 190 -21.84 3.13 1.44
C LEU A 190 -20.31 3.05 1.36
N LEU A 191 -19.70 4.15 0.93
CA LEU A 191 -18.26 4.34 0.99
C LEU A 191 -17.82 4.49 2.45
N ALA A 192 -16.71 3.84 2.84
CA ALA A 192 -16.29 3.74 4.24
C ALA A 192 -15.69 5.06 4.79
N ASN A 193 -14.80 5.68 4.03
CA ASN A 193 -14.18 6.97 4.33
C ASN A 193 -13.66 7.63 3.04
N PRO A 194 -13.38 8.95 3.05
CA PRO A 194 -12.90 9.69 1.88
C PRO A 194 -11.60 9.13 1.29
N ARG A 195 -10.62 8.73 2.12
CA ARG A 195 -9.34 8.17 1.68
C ARG A 195 -9.53 6.87 0.90
N ASN A 196 -10.25 5.90 1.48
CA ASN A 196 -10.50 4.62 0.81
C ASN A 196 -11.34 4.79 -0.45
N ALA A 197 -12.28 5.75 -0.44
CA ALA A 197 -13.08 6.11 -1.59
C ALA A 197 -12.21 6.68 -2.72
N ALA A 198 -11.27 7.59 -2.40
CA ALA A 198 -10.31 8.12 -3.35
C ALA A 198 -9.39 7.03 -3.90
N ALA A 199 -8.80 6.20 -3.04
CA ALA A 199 -7.92 5.12 -3.44
C ALA A 199 -8.62 4.07 -4.33
N GLY A 200 -9.83 3.66 -3.97
CA GLY A 200 -10.64 2.74 -4.76
C GLY A 200 -11.06 3.33 -6.12
N SER A 201 -11.32 4.65 -6.16
CA SER A 201 -11.69 5.35 -7.40
C SER A 201 -10.49 5.49 -8.35
N MET A 202 -9.30 5.81 -7.83
CA MET A 202 -8.07 5.91 -8.64
C MET A 202 -7.61 4.57 -9.21
N ARG A 203 -8.09 3.46 -8.67
CA ARG A 203 -7.78 2.09 -9.13
C ARG A 203 -8.92 1.46 -9.92
N GLN A 204 -9.84 2.26 -10.46
CA GLN A 204 -10.85 1.80 -11.41
C GLN A 204 -10.23 1.63 -12.80
N LEU A 205 -10.52 0.51 -13.46
CA LEU A 205 -10.03 0.25 -14.82
C LEU A 205 -10.73 1.10 -15.87
N ASP A 206 -11.93 1.60 -15.58
CA ASP A 206 -12.67 2.53 -16.43
C ASP A 206 -12.49 3.97 -15.91
N PRO A 207 -11.80 4.85 -16.66
CA PRO A 207 -11.62 6.25 -16.29
C PRO A 207 -12.93 7.03 -16.11
N LYS A 208 -14.03 6.61 -16.74
CA LYS A 208 -15.35 7.24 -16.58
C LYS A 208 -15.86 7.09 -15.14
N VAL A 209 -15.58 5.95 -14.52
CA VAL A 209 -15.91 5.73 -13.10
C VAL A 209 -15.08 6.66 -12.21
N ALA A 210 -13.76 6.79 -12.47
CA ALA A 210 -12.92 7.73 -11.74
C ALA A 210 -13.42 9.19 -11.90
N ALA A 211 -13.78 9.59 -13.11
CA ALA A 211 -14.33 10.92 -13.41
C ALA A 211 -15.61 11.22 -12.64
N SER A 212 -16.52 10.24 -12.49
CA SER A 212 -17.77 10.40 -11.74
C SER A 212 -17.55 10.64 -10.24
N ARG A 213 -16.37 10.28 -9.70
CA ARG A 213 -16.03 10.42 -8.27
C ARG A 213 -15.57 11.82 -7.88
N LYS A 214 -15.36 12.72 -8.86
CA LYS A 214 -14.98 14.14 -8.64
C LYS A 214 -13.82 14.28 -7.65
N LEU A 215 -12.76 13.51 -7.87
CA LEU A 215 -11.56 13.56 -7.04
C LEU A 215 -10.79 14.86 -7.26
N ASP A 216 -10.01 15.24 -6.26
CA ASP A 216 -9.15 16.40 -6.26
C ASP A 216 -7.73 16.03 -5.88
N ILE A 217 -6.76 16.94 -6.07
CA ILE A 217 -5.36 16.72 -5.75
C ILE A 217 -4.76 17.96 -5.08
N ILE A 218 -3.86 17.75 -4.12
CA ILE A 218 -3.01 18.82 -3.57
C ILE A 218 -1.56 18.39 -3.68
N CYS A 219 -0.72 19.22 -4.32
CA CYS A 219 0.70 18.99 -4.51
C CYS A 219 1.50 19.57 -3.34
N PHE A 220 2.46 18.80 -2.81
CA PHE A 220 3.21 19.15 -1.61
C PHE A 220 4.73 18.98 -1.74
N ASN A 221 5.23 18.52 -2.88
CA ASN A 221 6.66 18.41 -3.10
C ASN A 221 7.02 18.41 -4.59
N MET A 222 7.99 19.23 -4.97
CA MET A 222 8.68 19.14 -6.25
C MET A 222 9.81 18.12 -6.10
N GLN A 223 9.63 16.92 -6.68
CA GLN A 223 10.58 15.82 -6.56
C GLN A 223 11.81 16.01 -7.46
N TYR A 224 11.58 16.56 -8.65
CA TYR A 224 12.63 16.84 -9.63
C TYR A 224 12.20 17.97 -10.56
N SER A 225 13.14 18.80 -10.95
CA SER A 225 12.99 19.81 -12.00
C SER A 225 14.31 19.98 -12.76
N SER A 226 14.26 19.98 -14.09
CA SER A 226 15.40 20.36 -14.95
C SER A 226 15.54 21.88 -15.11
N GLY A 227 14.65 22.66 -14.49
CA GLY A 227 14.61 24.12 -14.54
C GLY A 227 15.53 24.80 -13.52
N PRO A 228 15.18 26.02 -13.07
CA PRO A 228 15.95 26.75 -12.09
C PRO A 228 16.16 25.98 -10.79
N ALA A 229 17.32 26.14 -10.18
CA ALA A 229 17.57 25.63 -8.84
C ALA A 229 16.89 26.53 -7.80
N TYR A 230 16.18 25.91 -6.86
CA TYR A 230 15.56 26.56 -5.71
C TYR A 230 16.43 26.36 -4.47
N LYS A 231 16.38 27.30 -3.55
CA LYS A 231 17.11 27.19 -2.26
C LYS A 231 16.26 26.56 -1.18
N ASN A 232 14.97 26.88 -1.18
CA ASN A 232 14.03 26.55 -0.13
C ASN A 232 12.84 25.76 -0.67
N HIS A 233 12.25 24.93 0.18
CA HIS A 233 11.04 24.20 -0.13
C HIS A 233 9.86 25.13 -0.45
N THR A 234 9.71 26.20 0.31
CA THR A 234 8.69 27.22 0.09
C THR A 234 8.78 27.83 -1.30
N GLU A 235 9.99 28.08 -1.83
CA GLU A 235 10.18 28.54 -3.19
C GLU A 235 9.68 27.51 -4.23
N THR A 236 9.88 26.21 -3.96
CA THR A 236 9.35 25.16 -4.86
C THR A 236 7.82 25.08 -4.83
N LEU A 237 7.21 25.28 -3.65
CA LEU A 237 5.75 25.33 -3.52
C LEU A 237 5.16 26.54 -4.25
N ASP A 238 5.79 27.69 -4.13
CA ASP A 238 5.36 28.91 -4.83
C ASP A 238 5.52 28.77 -6.35
N ALA A 239 6.64 28.21 -6.82
CA ALA A 239 6.83 27.93 -8.23
C ALA A 239 5.79 26.93 -8.78
N MET A 240 5.43 25.88 -8.03
CA MET A 240 4.35 24.97 -8.42
C MET A 240 3.00 25.70 -8.48
N ARG A 241 2.73 26.63 -7.55
CA ARG A 241 1.51 27.45 -7.57
C ARG A 241 1.45 28.34 -8.80
N GLU A 242 2.58 28.97 -9.17
CA GLU A 242 2.69 29.75 -10.41
C GLU A 242 2.47 28.91 -11.67
N MET A 243 2.96 27.67 -11.67
CA MET A 243 2.72 26.68 -12.72
C MET A 243 1.27 26.18 -12.80
N GLY A 244 0.41 26.51 -11.80
CA GLY A 244 -1.02 26.20 -11.80
C GLY A 244 -1.40 24.94 -11.05
N PHE A 245 -0.50 24.36 -10.27
CA PHE A 245 -0.87 23.29 -9.36
C PHE A 245 -1.66 23.79 -8.16
N PRO A 246 -2.66 23.03 -7.68
CA PRO A 246 -3.17 23.20 -6.33
C PRO A 246 -2.09 22.74 -5.34
N VAL A 247 -1.61 23.69 -4.53
CA VAL A 247 -0.46 23.46 -3.65
C VAL A 247 -0.89 23.53 -2.19
N VAL A 248 -0.32 22.66 -1.37
CA VAL A 248 -0.55 22.63 0.07
C VAL A 248 -0.28 23.98 0.71
N SER A 249 -1.11 24.34 1.69
CA SER A 249 -0.82 25.49 2.56
C SER A 249 0.31 25.16 3.52
N TYR A 250 1.16 26.12 3.81
CA TYR A 250 2.24 25.96 4.78
C TYR A 250 2.36 27.21 5.67
N THR A 251 2.94 26.99 6.85
CA THR A 251 3.35 28.08 7.75
C THR A 251 4.80 27.87 8.12
N HIS A 252 5.59 28.93 7.99
CA HIS A 252 7.02 28.94 8.22
C HIS A 252 7.37 29.33 9.66
N PHE A 253 8.41 28.69 10.24
CA PHE A 253 8.89 28.92 11.60
C PHE A 253 10.42 28.80 11.67
N ASP A 254 11.03 29.71 12.47
CA ASP A 254 12.48 29.73 12.69
C ASP A 254 12.94 28.68 13.72
N ASN A 255 12.04 28.02 14.44
CA ASN A 255 12.35 27.03 15.45
C ASN A 255 11.23 26.00 15.61
N ILE A 256 11.59 24.83 16.13
CA ILE A 256 10.66 23.70 16.27
C ILE A 256 9.58 23.95 17.34
N GLN A 257 9.86 24.76 18.35
CA GLN A 257 8.93 25.05 19.46
C GLN A 257 7.72 25.84 18.95
N ASP A 258 7.93 26.77 18.05
CA ASP A 258 6.85 27.58 17.45
C ASP A 258 5.98 26.78 16.48
N CYS A 259 6.50 25.69 15.90
CA CYS A 259 5.73 24.78 15.05
C CYS A 259 4.49 24.19 15.77
N VAL A 260 4.57 24.03 17.10
CA VAL A 260 3.47 23.54 17.93
C VAL A 260 2.20 24.38 17.75
N LYS A 261 2.34 25.71 17.64
CA LYS A 261 1.20 26.63 17.43
C LYS A 261 0.40 26.29 16.19
N GLN A 262 1.10 25.98 15.08
CA GLN A 262 0.45 25.60 13.82
C GLN A 262 -0.12 24.19 13.87
N ILE A 263 0.57 23.27 14.56
CA ILE A 263 0.07 21.91 14.78
C ILE A 263 -1.24 21.95 15.56
N GLU A 264 -1.30 22.72 16.65
CA GLU A 264 -2.53 22.90 17.45
C GLU A 264 -3.65 23.53 16.62
N TRP A 265 -3.32 24.62 15.91
CA TRP A 265 -4.31 25.30 15.05
C TRP A 265 -4.89 24.34 13.98
N LEU A 266 -4.06 23.56 13.32
CA LEU A 266 -4.50 22.55 12.35
C LEU A 266 -5.41 21.50 13.01
N GLY A 267 -5.04 21.03 14.21
CA GLY A 267 -5.86 20.08 14.97
C GLY A 267 -7.23 20.59 15.33
N GLU A 268 -7.32 21.86 15.79
CA GLU A 268 -8.58 22.52 16.17
C GLU A 268 -9.47 22.84 14.96
N ASN A 269 -8.85 23.16 13.81
CA ASN A 269 -9.56 23.59 12.61
C ASN A 269 -9.73 22.51 11.55
N ARG A 270 -9.33 21.25 11.81
CA ARG A 270 -9.37 20.14 10.84
C ARG A 270 -10.75 19.91 10.21
N ASP A 271 -11.83 20.19 10.96
CA ASP A 271 -13.20 19.98 10.50
C ASP A 271 -13.65 21.05 9.49
N THR A 272 -12.98 22.21 9.48
CA THR A 272 -13.26 23.31 8.53
C THR A 272 -12.57 23.13 7.18
N LEU A 273 -11.56 22.24 7.10
CA LEU A 273 -10.86 21.97 5.86
C LEU A 273 -11.71 21.09 4.93
N PRO A 274 -11.62 21.28 3.60
CA PRO A 274 -12.42 20.54 2.63
C PRO A 274 -12.02 19.06 2.52
N TYR A 275 -10.89 18.67 3.07
CA TYR A 275 -10.32 17.33 3.07
C TYR A 275 -10.12 16.80 4.49
N ASP A 276 -10.01 15.49 4.63
CA ASP A 276 -9.59 14.86 5.87
C ASP A 276 -8.06 14.96 6.02
N MET A 277 -7.61 15.14 7.26
CA MET A 277 -6.19 15.15 7.62
C MET A 277 -5.95 14.32 8.88
N ASP A 278 -4.81 13.62 8.90
CA ASP A 278 -4.43 12.71 9.99
C ASP A 278 -3.26 13.24 10.81
N GLY A 279 -2.78 14.46 10.54
CA GLY A 279 -1.64 15.04 11.21
C GLY A 279 -1.17 16.34 10.59
N ALA A 280 0.04 16.73 10.97
CA ALA A 280 0.81 17.81 10.36
C ALA A 280 2.18 17.27 9.91
N VAL A 281 2.71 17.80 8.81
CA VAL A 281 4.07 17.46 8.35
C VAL A 281 5.00 18.61 8.65
N ILE A 282 6.07 18.34 9.38
CA ILE A 282 7.11 19.31 9.71
C ILE A 282 8.35 18.97 8.88
N LYS A 283 8.84 19.94 8.12
CA LYS A 283 9.95 19.78 7.19
C LYS A 283 11.01 20.84 7.42
N ILE A 284 12.28 20.49 7.30
CA ILE A 284 13.36 21.48 7.13
C ILE A 284 13.13 22.21 5.81
N ASN A 285 13.18 23.54 5.79
CA ASN A 285 12.90 24.34 4.59
C ASN A 285 14.05 24.33 3.59
N SER A 286 15.30 24.49 4.02
CA SER A 286 16.47 24.53 3.15
C SER A 286 16.70 23.21 2.39
N LEU A 287 16.70 23.25 1.05
CA LEU A 287 16.92 22.08 0.19
C LEU A 287 18.34 21.53 0.28
N SER A 288 19.35 22.39 0.44
CA SER A 288 20.74 21.94 0.63
C SER A 288 20.93 21.20 1.95
N GLN A 289 20.26 21.65 3.03
CA GLN A 289 20.26 20.95 4.31
C GLN A 289 19.53 19.60 4.21
N ARG A 290 18.43 19.52 3.46
CA ARG A 290 17.74 18.24 3.20
C ARG A 290 18.64 17.23 2.49
N GLU A 291 19.39 17.68 1.49
CA GLU A 291 20.35 16.86 0.76
C GLU A 291 21.46 16.34 1.68
N ALA A 292 22.02 17.20 2.53
CA ALA A 292 23.04 16.83 3.52
C ALA A 292 22.53 15.83 4.57
N LEU A 293 21.30 15.99 5.06
CA LEU A 293 20.66 15.09 6.01
C LEU A 293 20.34 13.72 5.40
N GLY A 294 19.97 13.70 4.13
CA GLY A 294 19.62 12.49 3.40
C GLY A 294 18.41 11.74 3.97
N SER A 295 18.33 10.46 3.62
CA SER A 295 17.23 9.58 4.01
C SER A 295 17.74 8.30 4.67
N THR A 296 16.86 7.64 5.38
CA THR A 296 17.00 6.23 5.80
C THR A 296 16.49 5.32 4.68
N ALA A 297 16.52 4.01 4.87
CA ALA A 297 15.93 3.06 3.90
C ALA A 297 14.42 3.25 3.67
N LYS A 298 13.71 3.99 4.53
CA LYS A 298 12.24 4.11 4.47
C LYS A 298 11.73 5.55 4.52
N ALA A 299 12.47 6.49 5.11
CA ALA A 299 11.97 7.83 5.39
C ALA A 299 13.10 8.87 5.34
N PRO A 300 12.81 10.12 4.91
CA PRO A 300 13.75 11.22 4.98
C PRO A 300 14.05 11.59 6.44
N ARG A 301 15.29 12.06 6.70
CA ARG A 301 15.68 12.51 8.04
C ARG A 301 15.26 13.95 8.33
N TRP A 302 14.97 14.72 7.28
CA TRP A 302 14.64 16.14 7.31
C TRP A 302 13.14 16.44 7.48
N ALA A 303 12.30 15.41 7.63
CA ALA A 303 10.86 15.57 7.83
C ALA A 303 10.29 14.55 8.81
N VAL A 304 9.24 14.95 9.54
CA VAL A 304 8.42 14.08 10.38
C VAL A 304 6.94 14.40 10.19
N ALA A 305 6.11 13.40 10.44
CA ALA A 305 4.66 13.54 10.47
C ALA A 305 4.20 13.52 11.94
N PHE A 306 3.71 14.64 12.44
CA PHE A 306 3.05 14.69 13.74
C PHE A 306 1.63 14.16 13.60
N LYS A 307 1.34 13.07 14.29
CA LYS A 307 0.01 12.43 14.31
C LYS A 307 -0.76 12.89 15.54
N TYR A 308 -2.01 13.33 15.33
CA TYR A 308 -2.86 13.66 16.47
C TYR A 308 -3.19 12.40 17.28
N PRO A 309 -3.40 12.55 18.60
CA PRO A 309 -3.90 11.44 19.41
C PRO A 309 -5.17 10.86 18.77
N PRO A 310 -5.28 9.53 18.72
CA PRO A 310 -6.46 8.90 18.15
C PRO A 310 -7.72 9.33 18.88
N GLU A 311 -8.77 9.59 18.12
CA GLU A 311 -10.07 9.93 18.68
C GLU A 311 -10.58 8.78 19.54
N LYS A 312 -11.06 9.10 20.74
CA LYS A 312 -11.66 8.15 21.68
C LYS A 312 -13.12 8.48 21.89
N LYS A 313 -13.98 7.46 21.78
CA LYS A 313 -15.41 7.62 22.07
C LYS A 313 -15.94 6.45 22.88
N GLU A 314 -16.93 6.74 23.68
CA GLU A 314 -17.64 5.71 24.44
C GLU A 314 -18.81 5.15 23.62
N SER A 315 -18.97 3.82 23.67
CA SER A 315 -20.15 3.16 23.14
C SER A 315 -20.55 1.98 24.03
N ARG A 316 -21.83 1.58 23.95
CA ARG A 316 -22.36 0.48 24.74
C ARG A 316 -22.16 -0.85 24.02
N VAL A 317 -21.70 -1.86 24.76
CA VAL A 317 -21.57 -3.24 24.28
C VAL A 317 -22.94 -3.88 24.16
N LEU A 318 -23.29 -4.32 22.96
CA LEU A 318 -24.53 -5.03 22.67
C LEU A 318 -24.33 -6.53 22.74
N ASP A 319 -23.21 -7.04 22.22
CA ASP A 319 -22.89 -8.46 22.16
C ASP A 319 -21.40 -8.69 21.95
N VAL A 320 -20.93 -9.93 22.07
CA VAL A 320 -19.59 -10.38 21.71
C VAL A 320 -19.69 -11.59 20.78
N VAL A 321 -19.22 -11.41 19.54
CA VAL A 321 -19.21 -12.46 18.52
C VAL A 321 -17.81 -13.06 18.42
N VAL A 322 -17.72 -14.37 18.40
CA VAL A 322 -16.45 -15.09 18.24
C VAL A 322 -16.35 -15.64 16.82
N GLN A 323 -15.35 -15.21 16.08
CA GLN A 323 -15.08 -15.65 14.71
C GLN A 323 -13.95 -16.68 14.68
N VAL A 324 -14.05 -17.67 13.80
CA VAL A 324 -13.00 -18.67 13.60
C VAL A 324 -12.18 -18.31 12.37
N GLY A 325 -10.88 -18.13 12.57
CA GLY A 325 -9.91 -17.83 11.51
C GLY A 325 -9.49 -19.07 10.73
N ARG A 326 -8.73 -18.85 9.64
CA ARG A 326 -8.19 -19.91 8.77
C ARG A 326 -7.38 -20.97 9.52
N THR A 327 -6.62 -20.55 10.50
CA THR A 327 -5.78 -21.44 11.34
C THR A 327 -6.53 -21.99 12.56
N GLY A 328 -7.85 -21.88 12.60
CA GLY A 328 -8.67 -22.31 13.72
C GLY A 328 -8.70 -21.34 14.90
N VAL A 329 -7.95 -20.24 14.88
CA VAL A 329 -7.91 -19.25 15.96
C VAL A 329 -9.29 -18.61 16.14
N LEU A 330 -9.78 -18.63 17.37
CA LEU A 330 -10.98 -17.92 17.77
C LEU A 330 -10.65 -16.45 18.08
N THR A 331 -11.25 -15.54 17.32
CA THR A 331 -11.03 -14.10 17.48
C THR A 331 -12.31 -13.44 17.97
N PRO A 332 -12.35 -12.92 19.21
CA PRO A 332 -13.52 -12.23 19.75
C PRO A 332 -13.61 -10.81 19.18
N LYS A 333 -14.85 -10.40 18.89
CA LYS A 333 -15.21 -9.10 18.37
C LYS A 333 -16.41 -8.57 19.15
N VAL A 334 -16.27 -7.40 19.75
CA VAL A 334 -17.41 -6.75 20.42
C VAL A 334 -18.30 -6.08 19.37
N ILE A 335 -19.61 -6.24 19.53
CA ILE A 335 -20.63 -5.48 18.81
C ILE A 335 -21.07 -4.35 19.74
N VAL A 336 -21.06 -3.13 19.23
CA VAL A 336 -21.41 -1.93 20.01
C VAL A 336 -22.53 -1.13 19.35
N GLU A 337 -23.19 -0.26 20.11
CA GLU A 337 -24.06 0.74 19.52
C GLU A 337 -23.29 1.53 18.47
N PRO A 338 -23.84 1.70 17.24
CA PRO A 338 -23.11 2.39 16.18
C PRO A 338 -22.72 3.81 16.58
N ILE A 339 -21.42 4.14 16.44
CA ILE A 339 -20.88 5.45 16.78
C ILE A 339 -19.94 5.94 15.69
N ARG A 340 -19.99 7.25 15.38
CA ARG A 340 -19.04 7.85 14.45
C ARG A 340 -17.70 8.09 15.16
N LEU A 341 -16.64 7.43 14.68
CA LEU A 341 -15.30 7.49 15.27
C LEU A 341 -14.27 7.68 14.13
N ALA A 342 -13.49 8.74 14.19
CA ALA A 342 -12.51 9.11 13.17
C ALA A 342 -13.09 8.98 11.75
N GLY A 343 -14.18 9.72 11.48
CA GLY A 343 -14.81 9.83 10.17
C GLY A 343 -15.65 8.64 9.69
N THR A 344 -15.65 7.49 10.39
CA THR A 344 -16.43 6.31 9.98
C THR A 344 -17.42 5.84 11.05
N MET A 345 -18.50 5.17 10.62
CA MET A 345 -19.41 4.49 11.55
C MET A 345 -18.76 3.20 12.03
N VAL A 346 -18.61 3.07 13.35
CA VAL A 346 -18.07 1.89 14.03
C VAL A 346 -19.20 1.22 14.80
N SER A 347 -19.51 -0.01 14.43
CA SER A 347 -20.50 -0.88 15.12
C SER A 347 -19.84 -2.12 15.73
N ALA A 348 -18.52 -2.29 15.54
CA ALA A 348 -17.80 -3.42 16.09
C ALA A 348 -16.31 -3.09 16.27
N ALA A 349 -15.68 -3.72 17.28
CA ALA A 349 -14.26 -3.54 17.56
C ALA A 349 -13.60 -4.86 17.99
N THR A 350 -12.28 -4.98 17.80
CA THR A 350 -11.57 -6.18 18.21
C THR A 350 -11.38 -6.24 19.71
N LEU A 351 -11.43 -7.47 20.25
CA LEU A 351 -11.06 -7.78 21.64
C LEU A 351 -9.75 -8.59 21.71
N HIS A 352 -9.13 -8.87 20.56
CA HIS A 352 -7.88 -9.61 20.38
C HIS A 352 -7.97 -11.08 20.81
N ASN A 353 -8.08 -11.36 22.13
CA ASN A 353 -8.09 -12.71 22.73
C ASN A 353 -8.75 -12.70 24.14
N GLN A 354 -8.83 -13.87 24.77
CA GLN A 354 -9.39 -14.02 26.11
C GLN A 354 -8.60 -13.22 27.16
N ASP A 355 -7.26 -13.20 27.08
CA ASP A 355 -6.43 -12.49 28.06
C ASP A 355 -6.72 -10.98 28.07
N ASN A 356 -6.97 -10.40 26.89
CA ASN A 356 -7.38 -9.00 26.80
C ASN A 356 -8.80 -8.78 27.34
N ILE A 357 -9.72 -9.72 27.11
CA ILE A 357 -11.07 -9.67 27.69
C ILE A 357 -10.98 -9.70 29.23
N ASP A 358 -10.16 -10.59 29.79
CA ASP A 358 -9.95 -10.70 31.23
C ASP A 358 -9.30 -9.44 31.81
N ARG A 359 -8.30 -8.89 31.14
CA ARG A 359 -7.66 -7.62 31.52
C ARG A 359 -8.66 -6.46 31.56
N LEU A 360 -9.57 -6.39 30.62
CA LEU A 360 -10.64 -5.40 30.53
C LEU A 360 -11.75 -5.66 31.55
N ASP A 361 -11.91 -6.90 32.04
CA ASP A 361 -13.09 -7.38 32.78
C ASP A 361 -14.39 -7.06 32.02
N LEU A 362 -14.38 -7.35 30.69
CA LEU A 362 -15.47 -6.98 29.80
C LEU A 362 -16.74 -7.79 30.06
N ARG A 363 -17.88 -7.08 30.05
CA ARG A 363 -19.22 -7.69 30.20
C ARG A 363 -20.16 -7.14 29.14
N ILE A 364 -21.11 -7.96 28.70
CA ILE A 364 -22.17 -7.47 27.79
C ILE A 364 -23.00 -6.42 28.53
N GLY A 365 -23.28 -5.31 27.86
CA GLY A 365 -23.97 -4.15 28.42
C GLY A 365 -23.03 -3.07 29.01
N ASP A 366 -21.72 -3.34 29.12
CA ASP A 366 -20.74 -2.32 29.53
C ASP A 366 -20.67 -1.13 28.57
N THR A 367 -20.27 0.02 29.10
CA THR A 367 -19.83 1.13 28.27
C THR A 367 -18.31 1.03 28.11
N VAL A 368 -17.85 0.97 26.86
CA VAL A 368 -16.43 0.83 26.49
C VAL A 368 -15.92 2.06 25.78
N VAL A 369 -14.64 2.36 25.98
CA VAL A 369 -13.94 3.40 25.22
C VAL A 369 -13.29 2.74 24.01
N LEU A 370 -13.66 3.23 22.83
CA LEU A 370 -13.17 2.79 21.52
C LEU A 370 -12.16 3.76 20.95
N GLN A 371 -11.14 3.21 20.31
CA GLN A 371 -10.26 3.95 19.42
C GLN A 371 -9.97 3.12 18.16
N LYS A 372 -9.29 3.71 17.16
CA LYS A 372 -8.76 2.96 16.01
C LYS A 372 -7.26 2.74 16.18
N ALA A 373 -6.85 1.48 16.29
CA ALA A 373 -5.43 1.12 16.22
C ALA A 373 -4.88 1.40 14.83
N GLY A 374 -3.78 2.16 14.75
CA GLY A 374 -3.16 2.55 13.48
C GLY A 374 -4.11 3.32 12.56
N GLU A 375 -5.10 4.03 13.10
CA GLU A 375 -6.12 4.82 12.38
C GLU A 375 -7.11 3.96 11.55
N ILE A 376 -7.00 2.64 11.59
CA ILE A 376 -7.78 1.73 10.74
C ILE A 376 -8.69 0.80 11.56
N ILE A 377 -8.13 0.05 12.52
CA ILE A 377 -8.83 -1.05 13.20
C ILE A 377 -9.45 -0.59 14.50
N PRO A 378 -10.80 -0.61 14.65
CA PRO A 378 -11.43 -0.29 15.93
C PRO A 378 -11.06 -1.34 16.98
N GLU A 379 -10.64 -0.87 18.17
CA GLU A 379 -10.32 -1.69 19.32
C GLU A 379 -10.91 -1.11 20.61
N VAL A 380 -11.08 -1.96 21.62
CA VAL A 380 -11.52 -1.57 22.95
C VAL A 380 -10.28 -1.27 23.79
N LEU A 381 -10.16 -0.02 24.27
CA LEU A 381 -9.09 0.40 25.17
C LEU A 381 -9.36 0.03 26.62
N GLU A 382 -10.54 0.43 27.09
CA GLU A 382 -10.94 0.30 28.48
C GLU A 382 -12.46 0.19 28.64
N VAL A 383 -12.88 -0.30 29.79
CA VAL A 383 -14.29 -0.38 30.20
C VAL A 383 -14.55 0.72 31.23
N ASN A 384 -15.58 1.53 31.01
CA ASN A 384 -16.05 2.50 31.99
C ASN A 384 -16.86 1.80 33.10
N LYS A 385 -16.16 1.29 34.12
CA LYS A 385 -16.76 0.54 35.22
C LYS A 385 -17.77 1.35 36.05
N ASN A 386 -17.69 2.69 36.00
CA ASN A 386 -18.64 3.58 36.71
C ASN A 386 -20.06 3.54 36.08
N LYS A 387 -20.16 3.15 34.79
CA LYS A 387 -21.43 3.03 34.06
C LYS A 387 -21.95 1.60 33.98
N ARG A 388 -21.31 0.66 34.68
CA ARG A 388 -21.65 -0.77 34.65
C ARG A 388 -22.95 -1.05 35.40
N ALA A 389 -23.79 -1.89 34.80
CA ALA A 389 -25.01 -2.36 35.43
C ALA A 389 -24.68 -3.42 36.53
N GLU A 390 -25.43 -3.36 37.65
CA GLU A 390 -25.31 -4.39 38.70
C GLU A 390 -25.73 -5.76 38.17
N GLY A 391 -25.04 -6.81 38.64
CA GLY A 391 -25.36 -8.20 38.27
C GLY A 391 -24.80 -8.66 36.92
N SER A 392 -24.08 -7.82 36.18
CA SER A 392 -23.44 -8.23 34.92
C SER A 392 -22.34 -9.28 35.17
N VAL A 393 -22.18 -10.23 34.23
CA VAL A 393 -21.23 -11.36 34.36
C VAL A 393 -20.08 -11.16 33.37
N PRO A 394 -18.79 -11.41 33.74
CA PRO A 394 -17.68 -11.37 32.83
C PRO A 394 -17.87 -12.27 31.62
N PHE A 395 -17.56 -11.76 30.41
CA PHE A 395 -17.63 -12.57 29.20
C PHE A 395 -16.48 -13.56 29.15
N LYS A 396 -16.78 -14.79 28.75
CA LYS A 396 -15.79 -15.85 28.52
C LYS A 396 -15.94 -16.39 27.12
N MET A 397 -14.82 -16.65 26.46
CA MET A 397 -14.80 -17.35 25.18
C MET A 397 -15.36 -18.77 25.34
N PRO A 398 -16.06 -19.29 24.32
CA PRO A 398 -16.63 -20.63 24.37
C PRO A 398 -15.53 -21.71 24.40
N ASP A 399 -15.77 -22.80 25.14
CA ASP A 399 -14.92 -23.99 25.18
C ASP A 399 -15.12 -24.91 23.95
N THR A 400 -16.13 -24.60 23.15
CA THR A 400 -16.42 -25.29 21.89
C THR A 400 -16.47 -24.34 20.72
N CYS A 401 -16.03 -24.79 19.56
CA CYS A 401 -16.00 -24.00 18.34
C CYS A 401 -17.43 -23.58 17.93
N PRO A 402 -17.72 -22.28 17.74
CA PRO A 402 -19.08 -21.84 17.36
C PRO A 402 -19.52 -22.33 15.99
N GLU A 403 -18.60 -22.77 15.11
CA GLU A 403 -18.89 -23.18 13.75
C GLU A 403 -19.12 -24.69 13.60
N CYS A 404 -18.35 -25.51 14.35
CA CYS A 404 -18.42 -26.98 14.18
C CYS A 404 -18.63 -27.76 15.47
N GLY A 405 -18.75 -27.11 16.64
CA GLY A 405 -18.96 -27.73 17.94
C GLY A 405 -17.79 -28.53 18.52
N ALA A 406 -16.64 -28.61 17.81
CA ALA A 406 -15.46 -29.30 18.31
C ALA A 406 -14.83 -28.55 19.51
N SER A 407 -14.04 -29.26 20.32
CA SER A 407 -13.35 -28.67 21.45
C SER A 407 -12.39 -27.56 21.03
N VAL A 408 -12.22 -26.58 21.88
CA VAL A 408 -11.28 -25.48 21.73
C VAL A 408 -10.14 -25.66 22.73
N VAL A 409 -8.90 -25.51 22.26
CA VAL A 409 -7.71 -25.61 23.10
C VAL A 409 -6.91 -24.30 23.02
N ARG A 410 -6.19 -24.01 24.10
CA ARG A 410 -5.26 -22.88 24.12
C ARG A 410 -3.90 -23.32 23.55
N ASP A 411 -3.30 -22.47 22.72
CA ASP A 411 -1.91 -22.68 22.25
C ASP A 411 -0.96 -22.75 23.45
N GLU A 412 -0.01 -23.72 23.46
CA GLU A 412 0.91 -23.92 24.56
C GLU A 412 1.78 -22.67 24.84
N ASP A 413 2.22 -21.99 23.81
CA ASP A 413 3.09 -20.81 23.89
C ASP A 413 2.37 -19.49 23.57
N GLY A 414 1.04 -19.42 23.68
CA GLY A 414 0.30 -18.26 23.21
C GLY A 414 -1.04 -17.98 23.89
N ALA A 415 -1.58 -16.80 23.64
CA ALA A 415 -2.89 -16.35 24.11
C ALA A 415 -4.05 -16.80 23.20
N ALA A 416 -3.77 -17.53 22.09
CA ALA A 416 -4.78 -17.91 21.12
C ALA A 416 -5.53 -19.17 21.55
N LEU A 417 -6.86 -19.11 21.42
CA LEU A 417 -7.76 -20.27 21.52
C LEU A 417 -8.01 -20.82 20.11
N ARG A 418 -7.97 -22.16 19.94
CA ARG A 418 -8.11 -22.80 18.62
C ARG A 418 -9.14 -23.91 18.61
N CYS A 419 -9.91 -23.95 17.53
CA CYS A 419 -10.69 -25.11 17.16
C CYS A 419 -9.77 -26.28 16.77
N THR A 420 -9.98 -27.45 17.36
CA THR A 420 -9.18 -28.66 17.11
C THR A 420 -9.59 -29.43 15.86
N ASN A 421 -10.75 -29.11 15.26
CA ASN A 421 -11.25 -29.81 14.10
C ASN A 421 -10.63 -29.27 12.79
N PRO A 422 -9.78 -30.03 12.08
CA PRO A 422 -9.20 -29.61 10.80
C PRO A 422 -10.24 -29.51 9.67
N GLU A 423 -11.40 -30.15 9.82
CA GLU A 423 -12.52 -30.10 8.86
C GLU A 423 -13.56 -29.04 9.23
N CYS A 424 -13.23 -28.11 10.10
CA CYS A 424 -14.11 -27.01 10.47
C CYS A 424 -14.52 -26.18 9.24
N PRO A 425 -15.82 -25.99 8.96
CA PRO A 425 -16.28 -25.25 7.78
C PRO A 425 -15.71 -23.83 7.68
N ALA A 426 -15.56 -23.14 8.80
CA ALA A 426 -14.96 -21.81 8.81
C ALA A 426 -13.46 -21.82 8.44
N GLN A 427 -12.71 -22.85 8.82
CA GLN A 427 -11.32 -23.03 8.41
C GLN A 427 -11.23 -23.35 6.92
N LEU A 428 -12.09 -24.22 6.42
CA LEU A 428 -12.14 -24.57 5.00
C LEU A 428 -12.42 -23.33 4.14
N LEU A 429 -13.46 -22.55 4.47
CA LEU A 429 -13.81 -21.33 3.75
C LEU A 429 -12.63 -20.36 3.68
N ARG A 430 -11.98 -20.10 4.81
CA ARG A 430 -10.83 -19.19 4.86
C ARG A 430 -9.61 -19.73 4.14
N THR A 431 -9.40 -21.04 4.15
CA THR A 431 -8.32 -21.70 3.43
C THR A 431 -8.53 -21.61 1.91
N VAL A 432 -9.74 -21.90 1.42
CA VAL A 432 -10.08 -21.80 0.00
C VAL A 432 -9.99 -20.35 -0.48
N ALA A 433 -10.54 -19.40 0.28
CA ALA A 433 -10.46 -17.97 -0.05
C ALA A 433 -9.01 -17.45 -0.08
N HIS A 434 -8.15 -17.90 0.83
CA HIS A 434 -6.72 -17.57 0.79
C HIS A 434 -6.03 -18.21 -0.41
N PHE A 435 -6.30 -19.48 -0.69
CA PHE A 435 -5.72 -20.18 -1.85
C PHE A 435 -6.04 -19.44 -3.14
N ALA A 436 -7.26 -18.94 -3.29
CA ALA A 436 -7.70 -18.19 -4.46
C ALA A 436 -7.21 -16.73 -4.51
N SER A 437 -6.73 -16.18 -3.40
CA SER A 437 -6.38 -14.76 -3.28
C SER A 437 -5.31 -14.30 -4.26
N ARG A 438 -5.26 -12.98 -4.51
CA ARG A 438 -4.25 -12.32 -5.35
C ARG A 438 -2.81 -12.61 -4.91
N GLU A 439 -2.61 -12.82 -3.62
CA GLU A 439 -1.29 -13.12 -3.03
C GLU A 439 -0.87 -14.58 -3.21
N ALA A 440 -1.81 -15.45 -3.51
CA ALA A 440 -1.63 -16.88 -3.71
C ALA A 440 -1.85 -17.27 -5.17
N MET A 441 -2.84 -18.12 -5.50
CA MET A 441 -3.05 -18.61 -6.86
C MET A 441 -3.74 -17.59 -7.80
N ASP A 442 -4.25 -16.46 -7.30
CA ASP A 442 -4.84 -15.34 -8.06
C ASP A 442 -5.96 -15.78 -9.00
N ILE A 443 -6.94 -16.43 -8.43
CA ILE A 443 -8.10 -16.92 -9.17
C ILE A 443 -9.17 -15.82 -9.20
N ASP A 444 -9.20 -15.07 -10.31
CA ASP A 444 -10.16 -13.99 -10.47
C ASP A 444 -11.61 -14.51 -10.48
N GLY A 445 -12.51 -13.73 -9.85
CA GLY A 445 -13.92 -14.10 -9.70
C GLY A 445 -14.21 -15.07 -8.55
N LEU A 446 -13.20 -15.63 -7.86
CA LEU A 446 -13.37 -16.52 -6.71
C LEU A 446 -13.30 -15.74 -5.39
N GLY A 447 -14.26 -14.84 -5.18
CA GLY A 447 -14.42 -14.12 -3.91
C GLY A 447 -14.98 -15.01 -2.79
N ILE A 448 -14.95 -14.49 -1.54
CA ILE A 448 -15.35 -15.25 -0.34
C ILE A 448 -16.78 -15.79 -0.41
N SER A 449 -17.73 -15.05 -1.01
CA SER A 449 -19.13 -15.47 -1.18
C SER A 449 -19.26 -16.63 -2.16
N VAL A 450 -18.44 -16.66 -3.23
CA VAL A 450 -18.43 -17.78 -4.17
C VAL A 450 -17.79 -19.01 -3.53
N CYS A 451 -16.69 -18.85 -2.77
CA CYS A 451 -16.10 -19.94 -1.97
C CYS A 451 -17.11 -20.55 -1.00
N GLU A 452 -17.87 -19.70 -0.30
CA GLU A 452 -18.91 -20.13 0.64
C GLU A 452 -20.03 -20.89 -0.07
N SER A 453 -20.47 -20.41 -1.22
CA SER A 453 -21.48 -21.10 -2.03
C SER A 453 -20.99 -22.48 -2.52
N LEU A 454 -19.73 -22.58 -2.97
CA LEU A 454 -19.13 -23.85 -3.39
C LEU A 454 -19.08 -24.89 -2.24
N ILE A 455 -18.70 -24.45 -1.06
CA ILE A 455 -18.59 -25.30 0.14
C ILE A 455 -19.99 -25.74 0.61
N ASN A 456 -20.93 -24.79 0.71
CA ASN A 456 -22.30 -25.08 1.19
C ASN A 456 -23.07 -26.01 0.25
N ASN A 457 -22.81 -25.93 -1.06
CA ASN A 457 -23.39 -26.87 -2.04
C ASN A 457 -22.61 -28.18 -2.17
N GLY A 458 -21.56 -28.38 -1.35
CA GLY A 458 -20.77 -29.62 -1.34
C GLY A 458 -19.93 -29.86 -2.60
N LEU A 459 -19.70 -28.81 -3.42
CA LEU A 459 -18.93 -28.91 -4.66
C LEU A 459 -17.42 -29.05 -4.41
N ILE A 460 -16.94 -28.54 -3.28
CA ILE A 460 -15.55 -28.66 -2.84
C ILE A 460 -15.45 -28.93 -1.34
N LYS A 461 -14.46 -29.74 -0.95
CA LYS A 461 -14.05 -30.04 0.43
C LYS A 461 -12.60 -29.65 0.70
N THR A 462 -11.83 -29.35 -0.36
CA THR A 462 -10.44 -28.87 -0.30
C THR A 462 -10.21 -27.80 -1.37
N ALA A 463 -9.17 -26.99 -1.23
CA ALA A 463 -8.81 -26.00 -2.24
C ALA A 463 -8.35 -26.66 -3.56
N ALA A 464 -7.78 -27.87 -3.50
CA ALA A 464 -7.36 -28.60 -4.70
C ALA A 464 -8.54 -29.01 -5.59
N GLU A 465 -9.71 -29.23 -5.01
CA GLU A 465 -10.92 -29.61 -5.77
C GLU A 465 -11.48 -28.48 -6.64
N LEU A 466 -11.04 -27.24 -6.45
CA LEU A 466 -11.32 -26.12 -7.36
C LEU A 466 -10.98 -26.46 -8.82
N TYR A 467 -9.91 -27.20 -9.04
CA TYR A 467 -9.41 -27.55 -10.37
C TYR A 467 -10.24 -28.64 -11.09
N TYR A 468 -11.19 -29.24 -10.41
CA TYR A 468 -12.10 -30.25 -10.95
C TYR A 468 -13.51 -29.71 -11.23
N LEU A 469 -13.76 -28.44 -10.92
CA LEU A 469 -15.04 -27.77 -11.15
C LEU A 469 -15.30 -27.58 -12.65
N LYS A 470 -16.55 -27.82 -13.05
CA LYS A 470 -17.05 -27.63 -14.41
C LYS A 470 -18.03 -26.44 -14.44
N ALA A 471 -18.11 -25.77 -15.59
CA ALA A 471 -18.98 -24.61 -15.77
C ALA A 471 -20.45 -24.94 -15.50
N GLU A 472 -20.92 -26.16 -15.88
CA GLU A 472 -22.29 -26.61 -15.69
C GLU A 472 -22.68 -26.68 -14.21
N GLN A 473 -21.75 -27.06 -13.31
CA GLN A 473 -21.98 -27.10 -11.87
C GLN A 473 -22.05 -25.70 -11.25
N LEU A 474 -21.28 -24.75 -11.82
CA LEU A 474 -21.21 -23.38 -11.32
C LEU A 474 -22.45 -22.57 -11.69
N VAL A 475 -23.05 -22.82 -12.84
CA VAL A 475 -24.28 -22.14 -13.28
C VAL A 475 -25.47 -22.42 -12.35
N GLU A 476 -25.45 -23.56 -11.63
CA GLU A 476 -26.49 -23.92 -10.64
C GLU A 476 -26.38 -23.11 -9.33
N LEU A 477 -25.26 -22.37 -9.14
CA LEU A 477 -25.07 -21.53 -7.96
C LEU A 477 -25.82 -20.20 -8.08
N ASP A 478 -26.32 -19.72 -6.94
CA ASP A 478 -27.06 -18.46 -6.86
C ASP A 478 -26.20 -17.29 -7.41
N ARG A 479 -26.78 -16.47 -8.28
CA ARG A 479 -26.13 -15.30 -8.92
C ARG A 479 -24.93 -15.65 -9.84
N MET A 480 -24.78 -16.90 -10.29
CA MET A 480 -23.74 -17.34 -11.20
C MET A 480 -24.33 -17.66 -12.59
N GLY A 481 -24.21 -16.72 -13.54
CA GLY A 481 -24.64 -16.94 -14.91
C GLY A 481 -23.59 -17.68 -15.76
N GLU A 482 -23.96 -18.17 -16.93
CA GLU A 482 -23.10 -18.94 -17.86
C GLU A 482 -21.75 -18.23 -18.15
N LYS A 483 -21.77 -16.91 -18.41
CA LYS A 483 -20.56 -16.13 -18.68
C LYS A 483 -19.63 -16.06 -17.46
N SER A 484 -20.19 -15.86 -16.27
CA SER A 484 -19.41 -15.80 -15.03
C SER A 484 -18.82 -17.16 -14.68
N ALA A 485 -19.57 -18.25 -14.85
CA ALA A 485 -19.11 -19.61 -14.66
C ALA A 485 -17.95 -19.96 -15.63
N ALA A 486 -18.09 -19.64 -16.92
CA ALA A 486 -17.04 -19.85 -17.91
C ALA A 486 -15.76 -19.03 -17.59
N ASN A 487 -15.90 -17.77 -17.20
CA ASN A 487 -14.78 -16.92 -16.78
C ASN A 487 -14.07 -17.49 -15.56
N LEU A 488 -14.80 -17.96 -14.56
CA LEU A 488 -14.24 -18.55 -13.35
C LEU A 488 -13.45 -19.83 -13.66
N VAL A 489 -13.99 -20.74 -14.48
CA VAL A 489 -13.28 -21.95 -14.93
C VAL A 489 -12.00 -21.58 -15.70
N THR A 490 -12.06 -20.53 -16.52
CA THR A 490 -10.88 -20.02 -17.25
C THR A 490 -9.82 -19.49 -16.28
N ALA A 491 -10.22 -18.70 -15.28
CA ALA A 491 -9.30 -18.18 -14.24
C ALA A 491 -8.67 -19.31 -13.41
N ILE A 492 -9.45 -20.32 -13.01
CA ILE A 492 -8.95 -21.52 -12.32
C ILE A 492 -7.90 -22.24 -13.19
N ASN A 493 -8.19 -22.47 -14.47
CA ASN A 493 -7.23 -23.13 -15.36
C ASN A 493 -5.96 -22.30 -15.59
N LYS A 494 -6.07 -20.98 -15.71
CA LYS A 494 -4.93 -20.06 -15.82
C LYS A 494 -4.02 -20.13 -14.57
N SER A 495 -4.60 -20.27 -13.38
CA SER A 495 -3.85 -20.33 -12.13
C SER A 495 -2.95 -21.57 -12.03
N LYS A 496 -3.18 -22.64 -12.80
CA LYS A 496 -2.31 -23.82 -12.85
C LYS A 496 -0.85 -23.48 -13.18
N GLU A 497 -0.65 -22.38 -13.92
CA GLU A 497 0.67 -21.91 -14.34
C GLU A 497 1.30 -20.92 -13.33
N ALA A 498 0.79 -20.79 -12.10
CA ALA A 498 1.26 -19.79 -11.15
C ALA A 498 2.71 -20.00 -10.66
N GLY A 499 3.18 -21.25 -10.63
CA GLY A 499 4.53 -21.63 -10.20
C GLY A 499 4.70 -21.80 -8.70
N LEU A 500 5.85 -22.34 -8.28
CA LEU A 500 6.12 -22.80 -6.91
C LEU A 500 5.91 -21.73 -5.85
N ALA A 501 6.41 -20.52 -6.03
CA ALA A 501 6.32 -19.45 -5.01
C ALA A 501 4.87 -19.15 -4.63
N ARG A 502 3.99 -19.04 -5.62
CA ARG A 502 2.56 -18.75 -5.40
C ARG A 502 1.85 -19.95 -4.79
N LEU A 503 2.18 -21.16 -5.23
CA LEU A 503 1.62 -22.39 -4.70
C LEU A 503 1.97 -22.62 -3.22
N VAL A 504 3.23 -22.41 -2.84
CA VAL A 504 3.68 -22.51 -1.43
C VAL A 504 2.99 -21.47 -0.56
N CYS A 505 2.83 -20.24 -1.06
CA CYS A 505 2.03 -19.22 -0.39
C CYS A 505 0.56 -19.67 -0.22
N ALA A 506 -0.01 -20.27 -1.27
CA ALA A 506 -1.41 -20.73 -1.30
C ALA A 506 -1.71 -21.86 -0.30
N PHE A 507 -0.74 -22.70 0.03
CA PHE A 507 -0.89 -23.73 1.08
C PHE A 507 -1.17 -23.13 2.46
N GLY A 508 -0.83 -21.85 2.67
CA GLY A 508 -1.11 -21.15 3.92
C GLY A 508 -0.41 -21.74 5.13
N ILE A 509 0.78 -22.29 4.93
CA ILE A 509 1.67 -22.79 5.98
C ILE A 509 1.93 -21.64 6.97
N ARG A 510 1.88 -21.96 8.27
CA ARG A 510 2.08 -20.95 9.32
C ARG A 510 3.44 -20.27 9.16
N GLN A 511 3.49 -18.94 9.25
CA GLN A 511 4.66 -18.07 9.02
C GLN A 511 5.23 -18.07 7.59
N VAL A 512 4.64 -18.80 6.66
CA VAL A 512 5.04 -18.77 5.25
C VAL A 512 4.07 -17.88 4.47
N GLY A 513 4.43 -16.61 4.30
CA GLY A 513 3.75 -15.65 3.42
C GLY A 513 4.47 -15.51 2.08
N GLN A 514 4.07 -14.53 1.25
CA GLN A 514 4.64 -14.30 -0.08
C GLN A 514 6.18 -14.21 -0.08
N LYS A 515 6.76 -13.46 0.89
CA LYS A 515 8.22 -13.27 0.96
C LYS A 515 8.94 -14.60 1.21
N ALA A 516 8.53 -15.35 2.24
CA ALA A 516 9.12 -16.64 2.56
C ALA A 516 8.93 -17.66 1.42
N ALA A 517 7.73 -17.68 0.80
CA ALA A 517 7.45 -18.56 -0.33
C ALA A 517 8.34 -18.26 -1.55
N LYS A 518 8.63 -17.00 -1.86
CA LYS A 518 9.58 -16.61 -2.91
C LYS A 518 11.02 -17.05 -2.59
N VAL A 519 11.45 -16.86 -1.34
CA VAL A 519 12.78 -17.28 -0.89
C VAL A 519 12.93 -18.80 -1.02
N LEU A 520 11.92 -19.58 -0.61
CA LEU A 520 11.90 -21.04 -0.78
C LEU A 520 11.93 -21.43 -2.26
N ALA A 521 11.11 -20.79 -3.11
CA ALA A 521 11.09 -21.07 -4.54
C ALA A 521 12.39 -20.68 -5.27
N ALA A 522 13.13 -19.69 -4.78
CA ALA A 522 14.46 -19.38 -5.30
C ALA A 522 15.50 -20.42 -4.90
N HIS A 523 15.29 -21.16 -3.80
CA HIS A 523 16.20 -22.17 -3.29
C HIS A 523 15.92 -23.56 -3.88
N PHE A 524 14.65 -23.96 -3.97
CA PHE A 524 14.22 -25.27 -4.48
C PHE A 524 13.73 -25.19 -5.94
N ALA A 525 14.03 -26.23 -6.76
CA ALA A 525 13.63 -26.26 -8.17
C ALA A 525 12.14 -26.49 -8.35
N ASP A 526 11.58 -27.31 -7.50
CA ASP A 526 10.18 -27.72 -7.52
C ASP A 526 9.68 -28.05 -6.11
N LEU A 527 8.40 -28.39 -6.04
CA LEU A 527 7.74 -28.73 -4.78
C LEU A 527 8.28 -30.04 -4.18
N ASP A 528 8.72 -31.00 -5.00
CA ASP A 528 9.19 -32.29 -4.49
C ASP A 528 10.52 -32.11 -3.76
N GLU A 529 11.45 -31.32 -4.31
CA GLU A 529 12.69 -30.95 -3.65
C GLU A 529 12.44 -30.23 -2.30
N LEU A 530 11.46 -29.32 -2.25
CA LEU A 530 11.06 -28.65 -1.01
C LEU A 530 10.43 -29.63 0.02
N MET A 531 9.64 -30.59 -0.43
CA MET A 531 9.01 -31.59 0.45
C MET A 531 10.01 -32.55 1.09
N ASP A 532 11.10 -32.88 0.39
CA ASP A 532 12.17 -33.76 0.86
C ASP A 532 13.17 -33.02 1.78
N ALA A 533 13.15 -31.69 1.82
CA ALA A 533 14.05 -30.89 2.63
C ALA A 533 13.83 -31.09 4.13
N LYS A 534 14.93 -31.23 4.86
CA LYS A 534 14.92 -31.36 6.33
C LYS A 534 14.90 -30.00 7.01
N ALA A 535 14.43 -29.97 8.26
CA ALA A 535 14.36 -28.73 9.03
C ALA A 535 15.73 -28.03 9.15
N GLU A 536 16.82 -28.80 9.30
CA GLU A 536 18.18 -28.27 9.40
C GLU A 536 18.62 -27.58 8.08
N GLU A 537 18.20 -28.09 6.94
CA GLU A 537 18.47 -27.51 5.61
C GLU A 537 17.66 -26.21 5.42
N LEU A 538 16.39 -26.24 5.77
CA LEU A 538 15.52 -25.08 5.68
C LEU A 538 16.01 -23.90 6.54
N THR A 539 16.59 -24.17 7.72
CA THR A 539 17.13 -23.12 8.61
C THR A 539 18.40 -22.44 8.07
N LEU A 540 19.07 -23.02 7.06
CA LEU A 540 20.20 -22.37 6.39
C LEU A 540 19.74 -21.30 5.38
N ILE A 541 18.46 -21.30 5.03
CA ILE A 541 17.88 -20.36 4.07
C ILE A 541 17.61 -19.02 4.79
N PRO A 542 18.06 -17.87 4.23
CA PRO A 542 17.78 -16.56 4.80
C PRO A 542 16.28 -16.34 5.07
N ASP A 543 15.95 -15.70 6.18
CA ASP A 543 14.56 -15.44 6.62
C ASP A 543 13.73 -16.67 7.03
N ILE A 544 14.29 -17.90 7.00
CA ILE A 544 13.63 -19.13 7.48
C ILE A 544 14.28 -19.56 8.79
N GLY A 545 13.62 -19.27 9.92
CA GLY A 545 14.08 -19.72 11.25
C GLY A 545 13.58 -21.12 11.61
N GLU A 546 14.08 -21.67 12.73
CA GLU A 546 13.74 -23.01 13.24
C GLU A 546 12.22 -23.24 13.37
N ILE A 547 11.48 -22.23 13.87
CA ILE A 547 10.02 -22.31 14.03
C ILE A 547 9.32 -22.43 12.69
N THR A 548 9.76 -21.65 11.69
CA THR A 548 9.17 -21.67 10.33
C THR A 548 9.51 -22.98 9.63
N ALA A 549 10.75 -23.45 9.74
CA ALA A 549 11.19 -24.75 9.21
C ALA A 549 10.37 -25.92 9.81
N GLY A 550 10.12 -25.88 11.12
CA GLY A 550 9.25 -26.85 11.79
C GLY A 550 7.81 -26.84 11.24
N PHE A 551 7.22 -25.68 10.98
CA PHE A 551 5.88 -25.60 10.39
C PHE A 551 5.84 -26.12 8.95
N ILE A 552 6.89 -25.90 8.17
CA ILE A 552 6.99 -26.40 6.79
C ILE A 552 7.03 -27.92 6.78
N THR A 553 7.95 -28.53 7.53
CA THR A 553 8.11 -29.99 7.59
C THR A 553 6.88 -30.67 8.17
N GLU A 554 6.29 -30.12 9.25
CA GLU A 554 5.06 -30.63 9.85
C GLU A 554 3.90 -30.59 8.86
N TRP A 555 3.76 -29.49 8.10
CA TRP A 555 2.67 -29.34 7.14
C TRP A 555 2.78 -30.38 6.01
N PHE A 556 3.96 -30.60 5.44
CA PHE A 556 4.17 -31.60 4.40
C PHE A 556 4.00 -33.04 4.90
N ALA A 557 4.28 -33.31 6.18
CA ALA A 557 4.10 -34.63 6.77
C ALA A 557 2.61 -35.03 6.99
N LYS A 558 1.68 -34.07 6.98
CA LYS A 558 0.26 -34.34 7.23
C LYS A 558 -0.40 -35.11 6.08
N PRO A 559 -1.18 -36.19 6.36
CA PRO A 559 -1.87 -36.94 5.31
C PRO A 559 -2.80 -36.09 4.44
N GLN A 560 -3.45 -35.08 5.04
CA GLN A 560 -4.33 -34.14 4.32
C GLN A 560 -3.54 -33.28 3.32
N SER A 561 -2.37 -32.79 3.71
CA SER A 561 -1.49 -32.01 2.83
C SER A 561 -1.01 -32.85 1.65
N GLN A 562 -0.61 -34.09 1.92
CA GLN A 562 -0.19 -35.05 0.89
C GLN A 562 -1.34 -35.39 -0.08
N HIS A 563 -2.56 -35.53 0.45
CA HIS A 563 -3.74 -35.74 -0.38
C HIS A 563 -4.01 -34.51 -1.29
N GLN A 564 -3.96 -33.29 -0.73
CA GLN A 564 -4.14 -32.04 -1.48
C GLN A 564 -3.08 -31.89 -2.59
N ILE A 565 -1.81 -32.15 -2.29
CA ILE A 565 -0.71 -32.08 -3.27
C ILE A 565 -0.94 -33.09 -4.40
N ARG A 566 -1.37 -34.30 -4.10
CA ARG A 566 -1.69 -35.32 -5.11
C ARG A 566 -2.79 -34.84 -6.05
N LEU A 567 -3.91 -34.30 -5.52
CA LEU A 567 -4.98 -33.75 -6.34
C LEU A 567 -4.51 -32.60 -7.23
N LEU A 568 -3.68 -31.68 -6.70
CA LEU A 568 -3.11 -30.60 -7.49
C LEU A 568 -2.21 -31.09 -8.62
N ARG A 569 -1.41 -32.13 -8.37
CA ARG A 569 -0.56 -32.79 -9.36
C ARG A 569 -1.38 -33.45 -10.47
N GLU A 570 -2.42 -34.22 -10.10
CA GLU A 570 -3.35 -34.85 -11.05
C GLU A 570 -4.12 -33.81 -11.89
N ALA A 571 -4.42 -32.66 -11.30
CA ALA A 571 -5.05 -31.54 -12.01
C ALA A 571 -4.10 -30.79 -12.96
N GLY A 572 -2.80 -31.08 -12.93
CA GLY A 572 -1.79 -30.48 -13.81
C GLY A 572 -1.34 -29.09 -13.37
N VAL A 573 -1.35 -28.80 -12.06
CA VAL A 573 -0.77 -27.57 -11.51
C VAL A 573 0.76 -27.63 -11.63
N ASP A 574 1.36 -26.52 -12.06
CA ASP A 574 2.83 -26.39 -12.21
C ASP A 574 3.50 -26.27 -10.84
N PHE A 575 4.33 -27.24 -10.51
CA PHE A 575 5.10 -27.33 -9.27
C PHE A 575 6.51 -26.74 -9.38
N ASN A 576 6.92 -26.31 -10.57
CA ASN A 576 8.25 -25.82 -10.82
C ASN A 576 8.41 -24.36 -10.34
N SER A 577 9.62 -24.05 -9.90
CA SER A 577 9.98 -22.67 -9.62
C SER A 577 10.11 -21.88 -10.92
N LYS A 578 9.57 -20.65 -10.91
CA LYS A 578 9.76 -19.64 -11.97
C LYS A 578 10.77 -18.58 -11.56
N GLU A 579 11.30 -18.67 -10.35
CA GLU A 579 12.34 -17.76 -9.86
C GLU A 579 13.68 -18.11 -10.54
N GLU A 580 14.42 -17.08 -10.95
CA GLU A 580 15.76 -17.30 -11.52
C GLU A 580 16.67 -17.90 -10.44
N ARG A 581 17.04 -19.16 -10.61
CA ARG A 581 18.07 -19.81 -9.80
C ARG A 581 19.43 -19.26 -10.19
N LYS A 582 20.03 -18.48 -9.31
CA LYS A 582 21.46 -18.20 -9.36
C LYS A 582 22.14 -19.18 -8.41
N ASP A 583 23.25 -19.78 -8.86
CA ASP A 583 24.01 -20.70 -8.02
C ASP A 583 24.47 -20.00 -6.71
N ASN A 584 24.68 -20.76 -5.66
CA ASN A 584 25.09 -20.23 -4.35
C ASN A 584 26.61 -19.99 -4.25
N ARG A 585 27.27 -19.54 -5.35
CA ARG A 585 28.74 -19.38 -5.39
C ARG A 585 29.28 -18.36 -4.40
N PHE A 586 28.43 -17.48 -3.87
CA PHE A 586 28.79 -16.51 -2.83
C PHE A 586 28.30 -16.90 -1.43
N ALA A 587 27.80 -18.14 -1.25
CA ALA A 587 27.33 -18.59 0.07
C ALA A 587 28.45 -18.50 1.12
N GLY A 588 28.12 -17.89 2.26
CA GLY A 588 29.08 -17.67 3.34
C GLY A 588 30.07 -16.51 3.12
N LEU A 589 30.07 -15.87 1.95
CA LEU A 589 30.92 -14.72 1.66
C LEU A 589 30.22 -13.39 2.04
N THR A 590 31.00 -12.48 2.64
CA THR A 590 30.53 -11.14 2.97
C THR A 590 31.28 -10.11 2.13
N PHE A 591 30.53 -9.30 1.39
CA PHE A 591 31.05 -8.23 0.55
C PHE A 591 30.81 -6.88 1.18
N VAL A 592 31.74 -5.94 0.98
CA VAL A 592 31.56 -4.52 1.32
C VAL A 592 31.82 -3.69 0.08
N LEU A 593 30.90 -2.80 -0.24
CA LEU A 593 30.99 -1.91 -1.39
C LEU A 593 31.54 -0.54 -0.96
N THR A 594 32.50 0.00 -1.73
CA THR A 594 33.12 1.30 -1.47
C THR A 594 33.43 2.04 -2.78
N GLY A 595 33.41 3.37 -2.75
CA GLY A 595 33.61 4.19 -3.94
C GLY A 595 32.37 4.27 -4.83
N THR A 596 32.51 4.90 -5.99
CA THR A 596 31.49 5.00 -7.04
C THR A 596 31.71 3.87 -8.04
N LEU A 597 30.71 2.97 -8.16
CA LEU A 597 30.74 1.90 -9.14
C LEU A 597 30.28 2.46 -10.50
N SER A 598 30.96 2.12 -11.58
CA SER A 598 30.70 2.58 -12.94
C SER A 598 29.75 1.69 -13.72
N LYS A 599 29.73 0.37 -13.39
CA LYS A 599 28.95 -0.67 -14.10
C LYS A 599 27.67 -1.06 -13.38
N TYR A 600 27.59 -0.83 -12.07
CA TYR A 600 26.47 -1.19 -11.21
C TYR A 600 26.16 -0.02 -10.26
N THR A 601 24.92 0.19 -9.94
CA THR A 601 24.57 0.93 -8.72
C THR A 601 24.93 0.08 -7.49
N ARG A 602 25.07 0.70 -6.32
CA ARG A 602 25.33 -0.04 -5.07
C ARG A 602 24.24 -1.06 -4.77
N ASP A 603 23.00 -0.69 -5.06
CA ASP A 603 21.84 -1.55 -4.82
C ASP A 603 21.81 -2.73 -5.80
N GLU A 604 22.15 -2.52 -7.07
CA GLU A 604 22.29 -3.59 -8.06
C GLU A 604 23.41 -4.57 -7.68
N ALA A 605 24.60 -4.05 -7.32
CA ALA A 605 25.68 -4.89 -6.88
C ALA A 605 25.34 -5.68 -5.60
N SER A 606 24.66 -5.06 -4.63
CA SER A 606 24.17 -5.75 -3.43
C SER A 606 23.14 -6.82 -3.77
N ALA A 607 22.16 -6.50 -4.64
CA ALA A 607 21.15 -7.47 -5.08
C ALA A 607 21.78 -8.66 -5.84
N ILE A 608 22.81 -8.41 -6.66
CA ILE A 608 23.56 -9.48 -7.33
C ILE A 608 24.28 -10.37 -6.31
N ILE A 609 25.00 -9.78 -5.34
CA ILE A 609 25.69 -10.53 -4.29
C ILE A 609 24.70 -11.43 -3.53
N GLU A 610 23.59 -10.86 -3.11
CA GLU A 610 22.54 -11.57 -2.37
C GLU A 610 21.85 -12.65 -3.22
N SER A 611 21.67 -12.41 -4.52
CA SER A 611 21.09 -13.39 -5.45
C SER A 611 21.99 -14.63 -5.68
N TYR A 612 23.29 -14.53 -5.40
CA TYR A 612 24.24 -15.65 -5.41
C TYR A 612 24.54 -16.18 -4.00
N GLY A 613 23.70 -15.88 -3.00
CA GLY A 613 23.83 -16.39 -1.63
C GLY A 613 24.85 -15.67 -0.76
N GLY A 614 25.45 -14.56 -1.24
CA GLY A 614 26.39 -13.73 -0.48
C GLY A 614 25.68 -12.73 0.44
N LYS A 615 26.44 -12.06 1.30
CA LYS A 615 25.96 -11.01 2.21
C LYS A 615 26.60 -9.68 1.85
N SER A 616 25.78 -8.63 1.64
CA SER A 616 26.24 -7.24 1.56
C SER A 616 26.31 -6.59 2.94
N SER A 617 27.40 -5.89 3.27
CA SER A 617 27.62 -5.22 4.55
C SER A 617 28.06 -3.78 4.39
N GLY A 618 27.56 -2.89 5.25
CA GLY A 618 27.88 -1.47 5.25
C GLY A 618 29.27 -1.14 5.80
N SER A 619 29.96 -2.06 6.52
CA SER A 619 31.26 -1.80 7.18
C SER A 619 32.24 -2.94 7.03
N VAL A 620 33.53 -2.61 6.88
CA VAL A 620 34.64 -3.56 6.80
C VAL A 620 34.99 -4.09 8.18
N SER A 621 35.06 -5.44 8.31
CA SER A 621 35.45 -6.14 9.54
C SER A 621 36.27 -7.40 9.19
N LYS A 622 36.84 -8.08 10.17
CA LYS A 622 37.57 -9.36 9.97
C LYS A 622 36.69 -10.48 9.36
N LYS A 623 35.36 -10.30 9.33
CA LYS A 623 34.42 -11.24 8.70
C LYS A 623 34.12 -10.88 7.23
N THR A 624 34.67 -9.78 6.73
CA THR A 624 34.51 -9.38 5.33
C THR A 624 35.39 -10.24 4.42
N SER A 625 34.80 -10.87 3.42
CA SER A 625 35.51 -11.74 2.46
C SER A 625 36.11 -10.92 1.32
N TYR A 626 35.34 -9.97 0.79
CA TYR A 626 35.76 -9.13 -0.32
C TYR A 626 35.33 -7.67 -0.14
N VAL A 627 36.13 -6.75 -0.62
CA VAL A 627 35.74 -5.34 -0.77
C VAL A 627 35.69 -5.02 -2.26
N LEU A 628 34.48 -4.76 -2.78
CA LEU A 628 34.27 -4.30 -4.15
C LEU A 628 34.52 -2.78 -4.18
N ALA A 629 35.60 -2.37 -4.83
CA ALA A 629 36.06 -1.00 -4.88
C ALA A 629 35.80 -0.38 -6.27
N GLY A 630 35.01 0.70 -6.29
CA GLY A 630 34.86 1.61 -7.43
C GLY A 630 35.79 2.80 -7.34
N GLU A 631 35.55 3.81 -8.20
CA GLU A 631 36.31 5.04 -8.21
C GLU A 631 36.12 5.84 -6.91
N ASN A 632 37.15 6.57 -6.50
CA ASN A 632 37.17 7.40 -5.28
C ASN A 632 36.82 6.62 -4.00
N ALA A 633 37.29 5.38 -3.89
CA ALA A 633 37.10 4.55 -2.70
C ALA A 633 37.76 5.21 -1.46
N GLY A 634 36.96 5.47 -0.44
CA GLY A 634 37.37 6.20 0.78
C GLY A 634 37.90 5.27 1.90
N SER A 635 37.67 5.67 3.16
CA SER A 635 38.18 5.02 4.38
C SER A 635 37.94 3.52 4.50
N LYS A 636 36.94 2.96 3.82
CA LYS A 636 36.68 1.52 3.81
C LYS A 636 37.77 0.75 3.05
N LEU A 637 38.35 1.32 1.99
CA LEU A 637 39.45 0.73 1.24
C LEU A 637 40.70 0.62 2.12
N THR A 638 41.13 1.72 2.75
CA THR A 638 42.26 1.77 3.68
C THR A 638 42.09 0.77 4.83
N LYS A 639 40.86 0.62 5.32
CA LYS A 639 40.56 -0.33 6.39
C LYS A 639 40.64 -1.79 5.91
N ALA A 640 40.26 -2.07 4.65
CA ALA A 640 40.39 -3.39 4.06
C ALA A 640 41.86 -3.79 3.88
N GLU A 641 42.71 -2.88 3.40
CA GLU A 641 44.16 -3.04 3.27
C GLU A 641 44.81 -3.33 4.62
N ALA A 642 44.45 -2.54 5.65
CA ALA A 642 44.96 -2.73 7.00
C ALA A 642 44.56 -4.09 7.63
N LEU A 643 43.44 -4.66 7.23
CA LEU A 643 42.94 -5.96 7.69
C LEU A 643 43.32 -7.13 6.79
N GLY A 644 44.03 -6.89 5.66
CA GLY A 644 44.45 -7.90 4.70
C GLY A 644 43.27 -8.55 3.95
N ILE A 645 42.16 -7.81 3.77
CA ILE A 645 40.97 -8.31 3.08
C ILE A 645 41.13 -8.14 1.57
N SER A 646 40.71 -9.15 0.79
CA SER A 646 40.78 -9.11 -0.67
C SER A 646 39.94 -7.98 -1.25
N ILE A 647 40.58 -7.11 -2.02
CA ILE A 647 39.93 -6.02 -2.76
C ILE A 647 39.74 -6.48 -4.20
N ILE A 648 38.53 -6.35 -4.71
CA ILE A 648 38.17 -6.72 -6.08
C ILE A 648 37.66 -5.50 -6.84
N SER A 649 37.96 -5.45 -8.13
CA SER A 649 37.41 -4.45 -9.06
C SER A 649 36.01 -4.86 -9.55
N GLU A 650 35.33 -3.95 -10.25
CA GLU A 650 34.08 -4.26 -10.93
C GLU A 650 34.24 -5.33 -12.04
N ASP A 651 35.43 -5.39 -12.67
CA ASP A 651 35.73 -6.42 -13.67
C ASP A 651 35.91 -7.81 -13.02
N ASP A 652 36.61 -7.85 -11.89
CA ASP A 652 36.75 -9.09 -11.10
C ASP A 652 35.37 -9.56 -10.61
N PHE A 653 34.56 -8.66 -10.11
CA PHE A 653 33.21 -8.96 -9.69
C PHE A 653 32.35 -9.47 -10.86
N ALA A 654 32.42 -8.81 -12.03
CA ALA A 654 31.74 -9.27 -13.23
C ALA A 654 32.22 -10.65 -13.69
N ALA A 655 33.49 -10.98 -13.48
CA ALA A 655 34.04 -12.32 -13.77
C ALA A 655 33.51 -13.36 -12.75
N MET A 656 33.33 -12.98 -11.48
CA MET A 656 32.80 -13.87 -10.43
C MET A 656 31.30 -14.20 -10.61
N ILE A 657 30.55 -13.36 -11.32
CA ILE A 657 29.12 -13.56 -11.57
C ILE A 657 28.82 -14.19 -12.94
N ARG A 658 29.82 -14.39 -13.80
CA ARG A 658 29.74 -15.18 -15.03
C ARG A 658 29.90 -16.65 -14.70
#